data_3efd58e37207211febd0e04f684b887d
#
_entry.id   3efd58e37207211febd0e04f684b887d
#
_cell.length_a   1.000
_cell.length_b   1.000
_cell.length_c   1.000
_cell.angle_alpha   90.00
_cell.angle_beta   90.00
_cell.angle_gamma   90.00
#
_symmetry.space_group_name_H-M   'P 1'
#
loop_
_entity.id
_entity.type
_entity.pdbx_description
1 polymer ?
#
loop_
_entity_poly.entity_id
_entity_poly.type
_entity_poly.pdbx_seq_one_letter_code
_entity_poly.pdbx_strand_id
1 'polypeptide(L)'
;MRYAELTEKSNFEWQHGTFPLPQDGAGFTSDDDDDDDTIDDNRDSDSGSQEQGHAGGEKRTQRRNVIKNDSGTPVIDKYGKDITKVASEGGLDPVVGRESEIERIAQILSRRKKNNPVLIGEPGVGKSAIIEGLALRIIQRKVARVLFDKRIVALDMASVVAGTKYRGQFEERIKAIIDEVANNKNIILFIDEIHTIVGAGNASGSMDAANLLKPALARGEVQCIGATTLDEYRKNIEKDGALERRFQKVIVDATNTEETLEILHNIKHVYEQHHGVAYTDEALQACVRLTDRYITDRSFPDKAIDALDEAGSRVHISKVVVPKEIDELEKRIAEAQENKLKAVQAQNFESAANYRDHQEKLKLELQDAKDKWERELDNQRETVNENDVAEVVAMMTGVPVQRIAQSEGIRLLGMTDELKNQIIGQDEAIDKIARAIRRNRVGLKDPNRPIGSFMFLGSTGVGKTLLAKRLSEFLFNSPDALIRIDMSEYMEKFNVSRLVGAPPGYVGYEEGGQLTEKVRRRPYSVVLFDEIEKANPDVFNMLLQVLDEGCLTDSLGRKVNFKNTIIIMTSNIGTRELKDFGAGVGFNTAITKERSEAVIRKALNRQFSPEFLNRIDDIITFSSLNHECILKIIDIELKSFYQRVHELGYTLEITDAAKNYVADKGFDVQFGARPLKRAIQSYIEDPLSELLLRNEDKSSGHLLIDLKDGEIDAQFIESQKVENVSE
;
A
#
# COMPACT_ATOMS: atom_id res chain seq x y z
N MET A 1 -12.07 -25.29 6.61
CA MET A 1 -11.63 -25.97 7.82
C MET A 1 -10.17 -26.46 7.79
N ARG A 2 -9.51 -26.60 6.65
CA ARG A 2 -8.08 -27.02 6.59
C ARG A 2 -7.05 -25.88 6.64
N TYR A 3 -7.46 -24.63 6.52
CA TYR A 3 -6.56 -23.46 6.59
C TYR A 3 -6.31 -22.98 8.02
N ALA A 4 -7.16 -23.34 8.98
CA ALA A 4 -7.00 -22.97 10.38
C ALA A 4 -5.98 -23.87 11.13
N GLU A 5 -5.78 -25.10 10.69
CA GLU A 5 -4.84 -26.04 11.32
C GLU A 5 -3.37 -25.81 10.93
N LEU A 6 -3.11 -25.12 9.81
CA LEU A 6 -1.73 -24.78 9.37
C LEU A 6 -1.22 -23.48 9.97
N THR A 7 -2.10 -22.57 10.40
CA THR A 7 -1.72 -21.34 11.10
C THR A 7 -1.45 -21.55 12.59
N GLU A 8 -2.05 -22.55 13.22
CA GLU A 8 -1.75 -22.87 14.63
C GLU A 8 -0.41 -23.60 14.81
N LYS A 9 0.07 -24.34 13.82
CA LYS A 9 1.39 -25.00 13.90
C LYS A 9 2.58 -24.06 13.67
N SER A 10 2.40 -22.97 12.96
CA SER A 10 3.48 -22.00 12.73
C SER A 10 3.66 -21.00 13.88
N ASN A 11 2.65 -20.80 14.72
CA ASN A 11 2.73 -19.89 15.87
C ASN A 11 3.28 -20.53 17.15
N PHE A 12 3.51 -21.86 17.17
CA PHE A 12 3.97 -22.56 18.38
C PHE A 12 5.50 -22.71 18.46
N GLU A 13 6.24 -22.50 17.37
CA GLU A 13 7.70 -22.64 17.34
C GLU A 13 8.50 -21.35 17.63
N TRP A 14 7.85 -20.20 17.83
CA TRP A 14 8.54 -18.91 18.05
C TRP A 14 8.54 -18.41 19.51
N GLN A 15 8.07 -19.17 20.49
CA GLN A 15 8.00 -18.69 21.89
C GLN A 15 9.01 -19.29 22.87
N HIS A 16 9.86 -20.25 22.51
CA HIS A 16 10.90 -20.76 23.41
C HIS A 16 12.23 -20.99 22.68
N GLY A 17 12.99 -19.93 22.48
CA GLY A 17 14.37 -19.97 22.03
C GLY A 17 15.19 -18.90 22.73
N THR A 18 15.48 -19.07 23.99
CA THR A 18 16.54 -18.34 24.71
C THR A 18 17.91 -18.85 24.24
N PHE A 19 18.62 -18.01 23.50
CA PHE A 19 20.06 -18.21 23.27
C PHE A 19 20.82 -17.71 24.48
N PRO A 20 21.75 -18.50 25.06
CA PRO A 20 22.66 -18.02 26.07
C PRO A 20 23.79 -17.23 25.42
N LEU A 21 24.01 -16.03 25.92
CA LEU A 21 25.24 -15.26 25.71
C LEU A 21 26.40 -15.92 26.45
N PRO A 22 27.59 -16.01 25.87
CA PRO A 22 28.78 -16.36 26.65
C PRO A 22 29.30 -15.10 27.35
N GLN A 23 29.45 -15.22 28.68
CA GLN A 23 30.21 -14.30 29.51
C GLN A 23 31.68 -14.70 29.52
N ASP A 24 32.50 -13.65 29.43
CA ASP A 24 33.80 -13.42 30.07
C ASP A 24 34.99 -14.33 29.83
N GLY A 25 36.04 -13.65 29.40
CA GLY A 25 37.27 -13.76 30.14
C GLY A 25 38.55 -14.08 29.34
N ALA A 26 39.43 -13.15 29.41
CA ALA A 26 40.85 -13.27 29.32
C ALA A 26 41.49 -12.92 27.96
N GLY A 27 42.20 -11.84 28.04
CA GLY A 27 43.10 -11.26 27.08
C GLY A 27 44.27 -12.18 26.70
N PHE A 28 44.87 -11.87 25.59
CA PHE A 28 46.32 -11.89 25.41
C PHE A 28 46.68 -11.26 24.05
N THR A 29 47.52 -10.22 24.16
CA THR A 29 48.68 -9.83 23.36
C THR A 29 48.64 -9.89 21.85
N SER A 30 48.89 -8.70 21.31
CA SER A 30 49.58 -8.34 20.08
C SER A 30 50.58 -9.39 19.56
N ASP A 31 50.49 -9.69 18.29
CA ASP A 31 51.68 -9.82 17.47
C ASP A 31 51.36 -9.37 16.05
N ASP A 32 52.19 -8.44 15.62
CA ASP A 32 52.34 -7.93 14.27
C ASP A 32 52.85 -9.06 13.37
N ASP A 33 52.26 -9.22 12.20
CA ASP A 33 52.99 -9.78 11.07
C ASP A 33 52.54 -9.03 9.79
N ASP A 34 53.43 -8.16 9.38
CA ASP A 34 53.55 -7.55 8.07
C ASP A 34 53.80 -8.67 7.04
N ASP A 35 52.93 -8.80 6.05
CA ASP A 35 53.30 -9.42 4.77
C ASP A 35 53.09 -8.42 3.63
N ASP A 36 54.23 -7.85 3.32
CA ASP A 36 54.62 -7.00 2.21
C ASP A 36 54.76 -7.89 0.95
N ASP A 37 53.77 -7.86 0.05
CA ASP A 37 53.92 -8.45 -1.28
C ASP A 37 54.21 -7.36 -2.32
N THR A 38 55.48 -7.09 -2.44
CA THR A 38 56.14 -6.33 -3.51
C THR A 38 55.95 -7.00 -4.87
N ILE A 39 55.45 -6.22 -5.81
CA ILE A 39 55.42 -6.48 -7.24
C ILE A 39 56.84 -6.43 -7.76
N ASP A 40 57.33 -7.54 -8.30
CA ASP A 40 58.58 -7.59 -9.05
C ASP A 40 58.33 -7.64 -10.57
N ASP A 41 58.74 -6.57 -11.18
CA ASP A 41 58.89 -6.36 -12.63
C ASP A 41 60.19 -7.05 -13.05
N ASN A 42 60.18 -8.05 -13.93
CA ASN A 42 61.40 -8.40 -14.65
C ASN A 42 61.18 -8.88 -16.09
N ARG A 43 61.89 -8.17 -16.90
CA ARG A 43 62.12 -8.35 -18.34
C ARG A 43 63.03 -9.56 -18.64
N ASP A 44 62.73 -10.09 -19.84
CA ASP A 44 63.66 -10.65 -20.86
C ASP A 44 64.83 -11.55 -20.46
N SER A 45 64.85 -12.74 -21.00
CA SER A 45 65.74 -13.22 -22.07
C SER A 45 65.91 -14.74 -22.06
N ASP A 46 65.54 -15.34 -23.15
CA ASP A 46 66.22 -16.28 -24.03
C ASP A 46 67.16 -17.39 -23.47
N SER A 47 67.01 -18.53 -24.18
CA SER A 47 67.88 -19.66 -24.42
C SER A 47 67.79 -20.95 -23.56
N GLY A 48 67.32 -21.97 -24.21
CA GLY A 48 68.20 -23.17 -24.47
C GLY A 48 68.11 -24.35 -23.52
N SER A 49 67.58 -25.42 -24.15
CA SER A 49 68.05 -26.84 -24.06
C SER A 49 67.68 -27.73 -22.84
N GLN A 50 66.94 -28.75 -23.20
CA GLN A 50 67.14 -30.21 -23.02
C GLN A 50 67.02 -30.86 -21.61
N GLU A 51 66.14 -31.79 -21.65
CA GLU A 51 66.15 -33.21 -21.31
C GLU A 51 65.78 -33.73 -19.91
N GLN A 52 64.82 -34.65 -20.00
CA GLN A 52 64.62 -35.91 -19.20
C GLN A 52 64.12 -35.82 -17.73
N GLY A 53 62.91 -36.21 -17.46
CA GLY A 53 62.55 -37.60 -17.26
C GLY A 53 61.85 -37.83 -15.91
N HIS A 54 60.75 -38.53 -15.93
CA HIS A 54 60.09 -39.39 -14.92
C HIS A 54 58.96 -38.83 -14.04
N ALA A 55 57.79 -39.28 -14.44
CA ALA A 55 56.78 -40.02 -13.67
C ALA A 55 56.16 -39.45 -12.40
N GLY A 56 54.85 -39.29 -12.49
CA GLY A 56 53.94 -39.70 -11.42
C GLY A 56 53.13 -38.58 -10.77
N GLY A 57 51.84 -38.54 -11.04
CA GLY A 57 50.87 -37.89 -10.18
C GLY A 57 49.87 -36.96 -10.87
N GLU A 58 48.84 -37.51 -11.42
CA GLU A 58 47.67 -36.75 -11.94
C GLU A 58 46.97 -36.02 -10.81
N LYS A 59 47.17 -34.71 -10.72
CA LYS A 59 46.20 -33.80 -10.09
C LYS A 59 45.39 -33.16 -11.20
N ARG A 60 44.18 -33.64 -11.41
CA ARG A 60 43.15 -33.05 -12.24
C ARG A 60 42.75 -31.71 -11.61
N THR A 61 43.39 -30.65 -12.00
CA THR A 61 42.90 -29.29 -11.85
C THR A 61 41.83 -29.07 -12.89
N GLN A 62 40.58 -29.02 -12.43
CA GLN A 62 39.45 -28.54 -13.25
C GLN A 62 39.76 -27.08 -13.62
N ARG A 63 40.27 -26.87 -14.82
CA ARG A 63 40.24 -25.55 -15.47
C ARG A 63 38.76 -25.21 -15.71
N ARG A 64 38.21 -24.33 -14.89
CA ARG A 64 37.00 -23.57 -15.25
C ARG A 64 37.34 -22.89 -16.58
N ASN A 65 36.66 -23.31 -17.63
CA ASN A 65 36.58 -22.56 -18.88
C ASN A 65 35.90 -21.22 -18.57
N VAL A 66 36.67 -20.19 -18.29
CA VAL A 66 36.20 -18.81 -18.39
C VAL A 66 36.04 -18.59 -19.89
N ILE A 67 34.80 -18.57 -20.34
CA ILE A 67 34.44 -18.08 -21.67
C ILE A 67 34.97 -16.64 -21.73
N LYS A 68 36.06 -16.44 -22.47
CA LYS A 68 36.51 -15.09 -22.79
C LYS A 68 35.47 -14.46 -23.67
N ASN A 69 34.59 -13.64 -23.08
CA ASN A 69 33.79 -12.71 -23.83
C ASN A 69 34.74 -11.71 -24.47
N ASP A 70 34.90 -11.78 -25.76
CA ASP A 70 35.79 -10.96 -26.58
C ASP A 70 35.15 -9.58 -26.91
N SER A 71 34.52 -8.96 -25.91
CA SER A 71 33.80 -7.68 -26.05
C SER A 71 34.74 -6.45 -26.10
N GLY A 72 36.02 -6.61 -25.77
CA GLY A 72 36.98 -5.50 -25.68
C GLY A 72 36.69 -4.49 -24.56
N THR A 73 35.70 -4.78 -23.67
CA THR A 73 35.26 -3.89 -22.59
C THR A 73 34.98 -4.65 -21.27
N PRO A 74 36.02 -5.27 -20.67
CA PRO A 74 35.88 -6.17 -19.53
C PRO A 74 35.39 -5.47 -18.25
N VAL A 75 35.71 -4.19 -18.04
CA VAL A 75 35.35 -3.46 -16.82
C VAL A 75 33.86 -3.09 -16.89
N ILE A 76 33.39 -2.58 -18.04
CA ILE A 76 31.98 -2.21 -18.23
C ILE A 76 31.08 -3.44 -18.18
N ASP A 77 31.48 -4.52 -18.83
CA ASP A 77 30.71 -5.78 -18.85
C ASP A 77 30.59 -6.42 -17.44
N LYS A 78 31.49 -6.06 -16.51
CA LYS A 78 31.41 -6.50 -15.11
C LYS A 78 30.41 -5.71 -14.29
N TYR A 79 30.23 -4.42 -14.56
CA TYR A 79 29.42 -3.49 -13.75
C TYR A 79 28.19 -2.94 -14.48
N GLY A 80 27.96 -3.37 -15.73
CA GLY A 80 26.85 -2.90 -16.55
C GLY A 80 26.18 -4.02 -17.35
N LYS A 81 24.92 -3.77 -17.71
CA LYS A 81 24.13 -4.64 -18.59
C LYS A 81 24.05 -4.01 -19.97
N ASP A 82 24.51 -4.71 -21.00
CA ASP A 82 24.40 -4.27 -22.40
C ASP A 82 22.96 -4.44 -22.90
N ILE A 83 22.18 -3.34 -22.92
CA ILE A 83 20.79 -3.33 -23.38
C ILE A 83 20.72 -3.63 -24.89
N THR A 84 21.70 -3.14 -25.67
CA THR A 84 21.72 -3.38 -27.14
C THR A 84 21.95 -4.84 -27.46
N LYS A 85 22.76 -5.55 -26.66
CA LYS A 85 22.96 -7.00 -26.80
C LYS A 85 21.68 -7.76 -26.45
N VAL A 86 21.02 -7.42 -25.34
CA VAL A 86 19.72 -8.02 -24.96
C VAL A 86 18.67 -7.77 -26.06
N ALA A 87 18.65 -6.57 -26.66
CA ALA A 87 17.78 -6.26 -27.79
C ALA A 87 18.07 -7.16 -29.01
N SER A 88 19.34 -7.45 -29.30
CA SER A 88 19.72 -8.33 -30.43
C SER A 88 19.35 -9.80 -30.20
N GLU A 89 19.29 -10.22 -28.94
CA GLU A 89 18.89 -11.57 -28.52
C GLU A 89 17.36 -11.73 -28.42
N GLY A 90 16.59 -10.65 -28.65
CA GLY A 90 15.11 -10.64 -28.58
C GLY A 90 14.55 -10.65 -27.15
N GLY A 91 15.36 -10.27 -26.15
CA GLY A 91 14.99 -10.26 -24.75
C GLY A 91 14.38 -8.95 -24.25
N LEU A 92 13.95 -8.05 -25.14
CA LEU A 92 13.28 -6.79 -24.77
C LEU A 92 11.86 -6.74 -25.30
N ASP A 93 10.97 -6.18 -24.51
CA ASP A 93 9.59 -5.96 -24.88
C ASP A 93 9.43 -4.83 -25.91
N PRO A 94 8.41 -4.89 -26.78
CA PRO A 94 8.12 -3.82 -27.73
C PRO A 94 7.68 -2.55 -27.00
N VAL A 95 8.30 -1.43 -27.31
CA VAL A 95 7.97 -0.12 -26.72
C VAL A 95 7.02 0.64 -27.65
N VAL A 96 5.87 1.06 -27.10
CA VAL A 96 4.79 1.74 -27.82
C VAL A 96 4.50 3.08 -27.16
N GLY A 97 4.11 4.09 -27.98
CA GLY A 97 3.66 5.40 -27.51
C GLY A 97 4.78 6.33 -27.03
N ARG A 98 6.07 6.01 -27.31
CA ARG A 98 7.23 6.83 -26.89
C ARG A 98 8.11 7.26 -28.07
N GLU A 99 7.54 7.32 -29.26
CA GLU A 99 8.25 7.67 -30.49
C GLU A 99 8.90 9.04 -30.42
N SER A 100 8.21 10.03 -29.91
CA SER A 100 8.67 11.42 -29.81
C SER A 100 9.87 11.58 -28.86
N GLU A 101 9.82 10.90 -27.71
CA GLU A 101 10.88 10.93 -26.72
C GLU A 101 12.12 10.19 -27.23
N ILE A 102 11.95 9.02 -27.85
CA ILE A 102 13.06 8.25 -28.44
C ILE A 102 13.71 9.07 -29.57
N GLU A 103 12.93 9.68 -30.45
CA GLU A 103 13.46 10.54 -31.51
C GLU A 103 14.19 11.74 -30.92
N ARG A 104 13.65 12.37 -29.87
CA ARG A 104 14.30 13.48 -29.19
C ARG A 104 15.64 13.10 -28.58
N ILE A 105 15.71 11.93 -27.93
CA ILE A 105 16.98 11.41 -27.40
C ILE A 105 17.99 11.17 -28.53
N ALA A 106 17.57 10.53 -29.60
CA ALA A 106 18.43 10.27 -30.77
C ALA A 106 18.95 11.58 -31.39
N GLN A 107 18.12 12.62 -31.49
CA GLN A 107 18.54 13.97 -31.92
C GLN A 107 19.59 14.56 -30.99
N ILE A 108 19.39 14.47 -29.66
CA ILE A 108 20.34 15.02 -28.68
C ILE A 108 21.68 14.29 -28.75
N LEU A 109 21.66 12.95 -28.78
CA LEU A 109 22.88 12.12 -28.89
C LEU A 109 23.67 12.42 -30.16
N SER A 110 23.03 12.83 -31.24
CA SER A 110 23.65 13.20 -32.52
C SER A 110 24.27 14.59 -32.54
N ARG A 111 24.12 15.40 -31.49
CA ARG A 111 24.70 16.73 -31.41
C ARG A 111 26.21 16.70 -31.19
N ARG A 112 26.89 17.75 -31.66
CA ARG A 112 28.34 17.95 -31.43
C ARG A 112 28.67 18.33 -29.97
N LYS A 113 27.78 19.08 -29.32
CA LYS A 113 27.90 19.57 -27.94
C LYS A 113 26.56 19.39 -27.23
N LYS A 114 26.54 19.25 -25.90
CA LYS A 114 25.35 18.99 -25.10
C LYS A 114 24.60 17.77 -25.63
N ASN A 115 25.35 16.69 -25.84
CA ASN A 115 24.87 15.44 -26.41
C ASN A 115 24.52 14.39 -25.36
N ASN A 116 24.29 14.80 -24.13
CA ASN A 116 23.86 13.92 -23.04
C ASN A 116 22.41 14.25 -22.67
N PRO A 117 21.42 13.43 -23.03
CA PRO A 117 20.05 13.61 -22.59
C PRO A 117 19.87 13.18 -21.14
N VAL A 118 18.96 13.84 -20.42
CA VAL A 118 18.44 13.39 -19.13
C VAL A 118 16.92 13.30 -19.19
N LEU A 119 16.39 12.11 -18.94
CA LEU A 119 14.97 11.81 -18.85
C LEU A 119 14.47 12.24 -17.47
N ILE A 120 13.47 13.10 -17.46
CA ILE A 120 12.87 13.63 -16.23
C ILE A 120 11.39 13.29 -16.23
N GLY A 121 10.94 12.53 -15.24
CA GLY A 121 9.52 12.13 -15.10
C GLY A 121 9.28 11.43 -13.80
N GLU A 122 8.02 11.32 -13.43
CA GLU A 122 7.59 10.63 -12.22
C GLU A 122 8.00 9.14 -12.24
N PRO A 123 8.08 8.48 -11.07
CA PRO A 123 8.28 7.04 -11.03
C PRO A 123 7.20 6.30 -11.81
N GLY A 124 7.58 5.23 -12.54
CA GLY A 124 6.62 4.40 -13.26
C GLY A 124 6.13 4.94 -14.62
N VAL A 125 6.64 6.10 -15.11
CA VAL A 125 6.25 6.63 -16.44
C VAL A 125 6.94 5.92 -17.62
N GLY A 126 7.82 4.94 -17.37
CA GLY A 126 8.49 4.18 -18.42
C GLY A 126 9.80 4.81 -18.94
N LYS A 127 10.57 5.52 -18.11
CA LYS A 127 11.87 6.10 -18.50
C LYS A 127 12.86 5.07 -19.02
N SER A 128 12.97 3.92 -18.37
CA SER A 128 13.87 2.82 -18.75
C SER A 128 13.42 2.15 -20.04
N ALA A 129 12.10 1.98 -20.24
CA ALA A 129 11.50 1.44 -21.47
C ALA A 129 11.84 2.31 -22.71
N ILE A 130 11.92 3.64 -22.56
CA ILE A 130 12.35 4.54 -23.66
C ILE A 130 13.75 4.20 -24.12
N ILE A 131 14.66 3.85 -23.21
CA ILE A 131 16.04 3.48 -23.56
C ILE A 131 16.09 2.10 -24.20
N GLU A 132 15.27 1.17 -23.77
CA GLU A 132 15.08 -0.14 -24.40
C GLU A 132 14.52 0.02 -25.84
N GLY A 133 13.54 0.91 -26.02
CA GLY A 133 13.02 1.27 -27.33
C GLY A 133 14.07 1.91 -28.25
N LEU A 134 14.96 2.75 -27.69
CA LEU A 134 16.09 3.29 -28.45
C LEU A 134 17.06 2.18 -28.87
N ALA A 135 17.38 1.22 -27.98
CA ALA A 135 18.25 0.08 -28.29
C ALA A 135 17.65 -0.79 -29.41
N LEU A 136 16.33 -1.09 -29.34
CA LEU A 136 15.62 -1.79 -30.41
C LEU A 136 15.70 -1.05 -31.75
N ARG A 137 15.51 0.27 -31.77
CA ARG A 137 15.63 1.08 -33.00
C ARG A 137 17.06 1.14 -33.54
N ILE A 138 18.09 1.07 -32.69
CA ILE A 138 19.48 0.98 -33.11
C ILE A 138 19.72 -0.33 -33.84
N ILE A 139 19.29 -1.46 -33.29
CA ILE A 139 19.43 -2.81 -33.90
C ILE A 139 18.64 -2.87 -35.22
N GLN A 140 17.45 -2.29 -35.26
CA GLN A 140 16.61 -2.24 -36.46
C GLN A 140 17.12 -1.22 -37.49
N ARG A 141 18.18 -0.45 -37.18
CA ARG A 141 18.70 0.65 -38.01
C ARG A 141 17.68 1.76 -38.32
N LYS A 142 16.71 1.96 -37.44
CA LYS A 142 15.67 2.99 -37.54
C LYS A 142 16.06 4.28 -36.78
N VAL A 143 17.34 4.65 -36.80
CA VAL A 143 17.91 5.83 -36.16
C VAL A 143 18.86 6.55 -37.12
N ALA A 144 19.41 7.69 -36.72
CA ALA A 144 20.43 8.38 -37.49
C ALA A 144 21.70 7.52 -37.64
N ARG A 145 22.38 7.62 -38.82
CA ARG A 145 23.59 6.82 -39.12
C ARG A 145 24.68 6.89 -38.04
N VAL A 146 24.78 8.00 -37.34
CA VAL A 146 25.76 8.21 -36.24
C VAL A 146 25.54 7.25 -35.06
N LEU A 147 24.34 6.68 -34.95
CA LEU A 147 23.95 5.78 -33.85
C LEU A 147 23.92 4.31 -34.25
N PHE A 148 24.18 3.93 -35.51
CA PHE A 148 24.02 2.54 -36.00
C PHE A 148 24.90 1.51 -35.27
N ASP A 149 26.11 1.91 -34.90
CA ASP A 149 27.09 1.02 -34.26
C ASP A 149 27.26 1.32 -32.76
N LYS A 150 26.31 2.06 -32.18
CA LYS A 150 26.35 2.41 -30.76
C LYS A 150 25.81 1.28 -29.91
N ARG A 151 26.48 1.03 -28.78
CA ARG A 151 26.07 0.13 -27.71
C ARG A 151 25.57 0.96 -26.54
N ILE A 152 24.38 0.63 -26.01
CA ILE A 152 23.84 1.25 -24.80
C ILE A 152 24.09 0.27 -23.65
N VAL A 153 24.87 0.70 -22.66
CA VAL A 153 25.18 -0.09 -21.47
C VAL A 153 24.60 0.60 -20.23
N ALA A 154 23.66 -0.09 -19.57
CA ALA A 154 23.10 0.36 -18.30
C ALA A 154 24.10 0.07 -17.18
N LEU A 155 24.59 1.11 -16.52
CA LEU A 155 25.52 1.02 -15.41
C LEU A 155 24.77 0.74 -14.11
N ASP A 156 25.12 -0.34 -13.43
CA ASP A 156 24.61 -0.67 -12.11
C ASP A 156 25.48 -0.04 -11.02
N MET A 157 25.04 1.10 -10.50
CA MET A 157 25.76 1.83 -9.44
C MET A 157 25.86 1.03 -8.14
N ALA A 158 24.90 0.16 -7.84
CA ALA A 158 24.94 -0.69 -6.65
C ALA A 158 26.09 -1.70 -6.74
N SER A 159 26.28 -2.33 -7.91
CA SER A 159 27.40 -3.25 -8.17
C SER A 159 28.76 -2.54 -8.16
N VAL A 160 28.83 -1.28 -8.58
CA VAL A 160 30.08 -0.49 -8.53
C VAL A 160 30.49 -0.20 -7.09
N VAL A 161 29.53 0.07 -6.20
CA VAL A 161 29.75 0.35 -4.78
C VAL A 161 29.98 -0.94 -3.97
N ALA A 162 29.35 -2.04 -4.35
CA ALA A 162 29.39 -3.30 -3.62
C ALA A 162 30.84 -3.79 -3.40
N GLY A 163 31.18 -4.14 -2.15
CA GLY A 163 32.49 -4.68 -1.77
C GLY A 163 33.63 -3.64 -1.71
N THR A 164 33.35 -2.34 -1.86
CA THR A 164 34.35 -1.30 -1.63
C THR A 164 34.40 -0.95 -0.15
N LYS A 165 35.53 -1.28 0.54
CA LYS A 165 35.74 -0.93 1.94
C LYS A 165 36.28 0.50 2.12
N TYR A 166 36.97 1.03 1.11
CA TYR A 166 37.62 2.33 1.14
C TYR A 166 37.22 3.19 -0.06
N ARG A 167 37.17 4.50 0.15
CA ARG A 167 36.80 5.50 -0.86
C ARG A 167 37.65 5.38 -2.15
N GLY A 168 38.95 5.14 -2.03
CA GLY A 168 39.85 5.02 -3.17
C GLY A 168 39.50 3.88 -4.13
N GLN A 169 39.00 2.76 -3.62
CA GLN A 169 38.57 1.62 -4.46
C GLN A 169 37.37 1.93 -5.36
N PHE A 170 36.43 2.71 -4.85
CA PHE A 170 35.31 3.17 -5.63
C PHE A 170 35.72 4.19 -6.70
N GLU A 171 36.55 5.15 -6.32
CA GLU A 171 37.09 6.16 -7.25
C GLU A 171 37.88 5.49 -8.38
N GLU A 172 38.69 4.48 -8.07
CA GLU A 172 39.44 3.69 -9.04
C GLU A 172 38.53 2.92 -10.01
N ARG A 173 37.48 2.28 -9.51
CA ARG A 173 36.50 1.58 -10.36
C ARG A 173 35.78 2.54 -11.32
N ILE A 174 35.28 3.68 -10.80
CA ILE A 174 34.62 4.70 -11.65
C ILE A 174 35.62 5.24 -12.67
N LYS A 175 36.84 5.50 -12.31
CA LYS A 175 37.89 5.95 -13.23
C LYS A 175 38.15 4.92 -14.31
N ALA A 176 38.29 3.64 -13.96
CA ALA A 176 38.47 2.56 -14.93
C ALA A 176 37.29 2.46 -15.92
N ILE A 177 36.07 2.62 -15.45
CA ILE A 177 34.85 2.66 -16.32
C ILE A 177 34.91 3.86 -17.27
N ILE A 178 35.24 5.05 -16.76
CA ILE A 178 35.36 6.28 -17.56
C ILE A 178 36.44 6.13 -18.62
N ASP A 179 37.63 5.62 -18.27
CA ASP A 179 38.73 5.43 -19.19
C ASP A 179 38.41 4.39 -20.27
N GLU A 180 37.69 3.32 -19.94
CA GLU A 180 37.24 2.31 -20.92
C GLU A 180 36.20 2.86 -21.89
N VAL A 181 35.20 3.67 -21.39
CA VAL A 181 34.21 4.37 -22.26
C VAL A 181 34.89 5.41 -23.13
N ALA A 182 35.81 6.19 -22.60
CA ALA A 182 36.52 7.22 -23.37
C ALA A 182 37.35 6.63 -24.52
N ASN A 183 37.91 5.44 -24.34
CA ASN A 183 38.64 4.71 -25.36
C ASN A 183 37.70 4.05 -26.39
N ASN A 184 36.45 3.76 -26.05
CA ASN A 184 35.47 3.09 -26.90
C ASN A 184 34.32 4.03 -27.23
N LYS A 185 34.47 4.89 -28.24
CA LYS A 185 33.49 5.90 -28.67
C LYS A 185 32.12 5.35 -29.09
N ASN A 186 31.97 4.05 -29.21
CA ASN A 186 30.73 3.39 -29.58
C ASN A 186 29.81 3.10 -28.37
N ILE A 187 30.29 3.35 -27.15
CA ILE A 187 29.52 3.12 -25.95
C ILE A 187 28.75 4.37 -25.53
N ILE A 188 27.48 4.19 -25.18
CA ILE A 188 26.61 5.18 -24.53
C ILE A 188 26.28 4.59 -23.15
N LEU A 189 26.66 5.28 -22.09
CA LEU A 189 26.28 4.88 -20.73
C LEU A 189 24.83 5.28 -20.46
N PHE A 190 24.03 4.37 -19.97
CA PHE A 190 22.76 4.67 -19.37
C PHE A 190 22.87 4.58 -17.86
N ILE A 191 22.47 5.62 -17.15
CA ILE A 191 22.52 5.69 -15.69
C ILE A 191 21.12 5.99 -15.21
N ASP A 192 20.46 4.95 -14.70
CA ASP A 192 19.20 5.15 -14.01
C ASP A 192 19.44 5.80 -12.65
N GLU A 193 18.50 6.58 -12.19
CA GLU A 193 18.62 7.37 -10.95
C GLU A 193 19.94 8.18 -10.90
N ILE A 194 20.25 8.91 -11.97
CA ILE A 194 21.53 9.66 -12.10
C ILE A 194 21.81 10.61 -10.92
N HIS A 195 20.79 10.96 -10.14
CA HIS A 195 20.93 11.74 -8.92
C HIS A 195 21.76 11.01 -7.85
N THR A 196 21.79 9.68 -7.86
CA THR A 196 22.59 8.87 -6.93
C THR A 196 24.10 9.12 -7.08
N ILE A 197 24.54 9.52 -8.26
CA ILE A 197 25.93 9.88 -8.52
C ILE A 197 26.30 11.23 -7.87
N VAL A 198 25.33 12.16 -7.78
CA VAL A 198 25.52 13.56 -7.35
C VAL A 198 25.13 13.75 -5.89
N GLY A 199 24.22 12.94 -5.36
CA GLY A 199 23.51 13.19 -4.11
C GLY A 199 24.09 12.55 -2.86
N ALA A 200 25.12 11.75 -2.97
CA ALA A 200 25.68 11.02 -1.84
C ALA A 200 26.46 11.90 -0.82
N GLY A 201 26.32 13.22 -0.83
CA GLY A 201 27.24 14.20 -0.24
C GLY A 201 26.90 14.89 1.08
N ASN A 202 25.86 14.51 1.82
CA ASN A 202 25.51 15.21 3.07
C ASN A 202 25.93 14.50 4.38
N ALA A 203 26.51 13.32 4.32
CA ALA A 203 27.20 12.73 5.46
C ALA A 203 28.70 12.86 5.24
N SER A 204 29.44 13.29 6.25
CA SER A 204 30.89 13.44 6.24
C SER A 204 31.57 12.15 5.77
N GLY A 205 31.92 12.07 4.47
CA GLY A 205 32.60 10.91 3.86
C GLY A 205 31.94 10.37 2.58
N SER A 206 30.90 11.01 2.03
CA SER A 206 30.21 10.47 0.86
C SER A 206 31.02 10.65 -0.44
N MET A 207 30.94 9.60 -1.24
CA MET A 207 31.63 9.42 -2.49
C MET A 207 30.96 10.25 -3.60
N ASP A 208 31.63 11.29 -4.09
CA ASP A 208 31.10 12.15 -5.15
C ASP A 208 31.64 11.67 -6.52
N ALA A 209 30.97 10.65 -7.08
CA ALA A 209 31.28 10.14 -8.41
C ALA A 209 31.06 11.21 -9.51
N ALA A 210 30.21 12.21 -9.23
CA ALA A 210 29.97 13.31 -10.15
C ALA A 210 31.26 14.08 -10.45
N ASN A 211 32.14 14.29 -9.47
CA ASN A 211 33.36 15.05 -9.69
C ASN A 211 34.32 14.32 -10.63
N LEU A 212 34.28 13.00 -10.71
CA LEU A 212 35.06 12.20 -11.65
C LEU A 212 34.48 12.22 -13.08
N LEU A 213 33.14 12.21 -13.19
CA LEU A 213 32.43 12.23 -14.47
C LEU A 213 32.41 13.62 -15.13
N LYS A 214 32.33 14.71 -14.36
CA LYS A 214 32.28 16.09 -14.87
C LYS A 214 33.34 16.43 -15.91
N PRO A 215 34.63 16.11 -15.73
CA PRO A 215 35.66 16.41 -16.73
C PRO A 215 35.46 15.65 -18.04
N ALA A 216 35.15 14.35 -17.98
CA ALA A 216 34.94 13.49 -19.16
C ALA A 216 33.70 13.93 -19.97
N LEU A 217 32.59 14.25 -19.30
CA LEU A 217 31.40 14.83 -19.92
C LEU A 217 31.69 16.22 -20.52
N ALA A 218 32.55 17.01 -19.85
CA ALA A 218 32.93 18.34 -20.33
C ALA A 218 33.72 18.30 -21.63
N ARG A 219 34.65 17.33 -21.73
CA ARG A 219 35.49 17.13 -22.93
C ARG A 219 34.76 16.38 -24.04
N GLY A 220 33.56 15.79 -23.74
CA GLY A 220 32.78 15.00 -24.69
C GLY A 220 33.43 13.62 -24.97
N GLU A 221 34.23 13.13 -24.05
CA GLU A 221 34.86 11.82 -24.11
C GLU A 221 33.88 10.69 -23.80
N VAL A 222 32.88 10.98 -22.96
CA VAL A 222 31.83 10.07 -22.55
C VAL A 222 30.48 10.62 -23.02
N GLN A 223 29.67 9.74 -23.62
CA GLN A 223 28.23 9.98 -23.87
C GLN A 223 27.41 9.28 -22.81
N CYS A 224 26.48 10.01 -22.19
CA CYS A 224 25.67 9.49 -21.11
C CYS A 224 24.18 9.86 -21.30
N ILE A 225 23.30 8.91 -21.00
CA ILE A 225 21.87 9.14 -20.85
C ILE A 225 21.56 8.98 -19.35
N GLY A 226 20.97 9.98 -18.74
CA GLY A 226 20.50 9.90 -17.35
C GLY A 226 19.00 9.75 -17.27
N ALA A 227 18.50 9.10 -16.23
CA ALA A 227 17.08 9.11 -15.87
C ALA A 227 16.94 9.53 -14.40
N THR A 228 15.91 10.35 -14.10
CA THR A 228 15.66 10.82 -12.72
C THR A 228 14.23 11.38 -12.59
N THR A 229 13.82 11.72 -11.37
CA THR A 229 12.58 12.46 -11.13
C THR A 229 12.82 13.97 -11.19
N LEU A 230 11.74 14.76 -11.31
CA LEU A 230 11.85 16.22 -11.36
C LEU A 230 12.42 16.81 -10.06
N ASP A 231 11.99 16.26 -8.93
CA ASP A 231 12.43 16.73 -7.62
C ASP A 231 13.92 16.42 -7.36
N GLU A 232 14.37 15.22 -7.71
CA GLU A 232 15.78 14.84 -7.60
C GLU A 232 16.65 15.59 -8.59
N TYR A 233 16.14 15.87 -9.80
CA TYR A 233 16.82 16.71 -10.75
C TYR A 233 17.09 18.12 -10.19
N ARG A 234 16.05 18.76 -9.62
CA ARG A 234 16.17 20.08 -8.99
C ARG A 234 17.11 20.10 -7.80
N LYS A 235 17.02 19.09 -6.94
CA LYS A 235 17.85 19.02 -5.73
C LYS A 235 19.33 18.81 -6.02
N ASN A 236 19.66 17.93 -6.98
CA ASN A 236 21.00 17.39 -7.14
C ASN A 236 21.69 17.88 -8.42
N ILE A 237 21.00 17.98 -9.57
CA ILE A 237 21.62 18.30 -10.86
C ILE A 237 21.52 19.79 -11.18
N GLU A 238 20.37 20.42 -11.00
CA GLU A 238 20.12 21.83 -11.34
C GLU A 238 20.94 22.78 -10.46
N LYS A 239 21.20 22.40 -9.20
CA LYS A 239 22.08 23.18 -8.30
C LYS A 239 23.55 23.15 -8.73
N ASP A 240 23.97 22.14 -9.46
CA ASP A 240 25.31 22.02 -10.00
C ASP A 240 25.36 22.54 -11.42
N GLY A 241 25.67 23.83 -11.59
CA GLY A 241 25.72 24.49 -12.90
C GLY A 241 26.72 23.87 -13.88
N ALA A 242 27.66 23.03 -13.43
CA ALA A 242 28.58 22.32 -14.30
C ALA A 242 27.90 21.11 -14.95
N LEU A 243 27.08 20.37 -14.22
CA LEU A 243 26.28 19.25 -14.73
C LEU A 243 25.10 19.74 -15.56
N GLU A 244 24.35 20.72 -15.08
CA GLU A 244 23.19 21.27 -15.81
C GLU A 244 23.54 21.71 -17.24
N ARG A 245 24.70 22.34 -17.43
CA ARG A 245 25.18 22.76 -18.77
C ARG A 245 25.54 21.60 -19.68
N ARG A 246 25.70 20.38 -19.18
CA ARG A 246 26.10 19.19 -19.95
C ARG A 246 24.94 18.29 -20.33
N PHE A 247 23.88 18.31 -19.53
CA PHE A 247 22.68 17.53 -19.78
C PHE A 247 21.59 18.34 -20.49
N GLN A 248 20.87 17.68 -21.39
CA GLN A 248 19.71 18.25 -22.08
C GLN A 248 18.45 17.57 -21.53
N LYS A 249 17.55 18.36 -20.95
CA LYS A 249 16.30 17.87 -20.36
C LYS A 249 15.38 17.29 -21.45
N VAL A 250 14.81 16.12 -21.18
CA VAL A 250 13.72 15.47 -21.92
C VAL A 250 12.66 15.11 -20.88
N ILE A 251 11.51 15.78 -20.94
CA ILE A 251 10.41 15.53 -20.03
C ILE A 251 9.65 14.29 -20.52
N VAL A 252 9.34 13.39 -19.61
CA VAL A 252 8.56 12.16 -19.85
C VAL A 252 7.30 12.24 -19.01
N ASP A 253 6.18 12.48 -19.64
CA ASP A 253 4.88 12.53 -19.00
C ASP A 253 4.28 11.12 -18.85
N ALA A 254 3.35 10.96 -17.90
CA ALA A 254 2.58 9.74 -17.77
C ALA A 254 1.74 9.51 -19.04
N THR A 255 1.57 8.24 -19.44
CA THR A 255 0.70 7.88 -20.56
C THR A 255 -0.77 8.12 -20.21
N ASN A 256 -1.58 8.42 -21.21
CA ASN A 256 -3.03 8.50 -21.05
C ASN A 256 -3.66 7.08 -21.02
N THR A 257 -4.96 7.00 -20.75
CA THR A 257 -5.67 5.72 -20.65
C THR A 257 -5.68 4.92 -21.96
N GLU A 258 -5.77 5.61 -23.11
CA GLU A 258 -5.80 4.98 -24.43
C GLU A 258 -4.42 4.43 -24.81
N GLU A 259 -3.37 5.21 -24.63
CA GLU A 259 -1.97 4.79 -24.84
C GLU A 259 -1.59 3.64 -23.89
N THR A 260 -2.04 3.69 -22.64
CA THR A 260 -1.79 2.61 -21.67
C THR A 260 -2.46 1.32 -22.09
N LEU A 261 -3.69 1.38 -22.58
CA LEU A 261 -4.40 0.21 -23.10
C LEU A 261 -3.67 -0.41 -24.31
N GLU A 262 -3.16 0.43 -25.23
CA GLU A 262 -2.37 0.00 -26.37
C GLU A 262 -1.06 -0.68 -25.92
N ILE A 263 -0.39 -0.14 -24.91
CA ILE A 263 0.80 -0.77 -24.30
C ILE A 263 0.44 -2.14 -23.75
N LEU A 264 -0.64 -2.27 -22.95
CA LEU A 264 -1.07 -3.56 -22.40
C LEU A 264 -1.37 -4.58 -23.49
N HIS A 265 -2.03 -4.20 -24.58
CA HIS A 265 -2.29 -5.09 -25.71
C HIS A 265 -0.99 -5.62 -26.37
N ASN A 266 0.04 -4.79 -26.43
CA ASN A 266 1.32 -5.17 -27.06
C ASN A 266 2.17 -6.07 -26.16
N ILE A 267 2.14 -5.88 -24.83
CA ILE A 267 2.92 -6.69 -23.89
C ILE A 267 2.17 -7.94 -23.40
N LYS A 268 0.85 -8.01 -23.61
CA LYS A 268 -0.05 -9.07 -23.15
C LYS A 268 0.53 -10.47 -23.35
N HIS A 269 1.06 -10.74 -24.54
CA HIS A 269 1.55 -12.08 -24.92
C HIS A 269 2.74 -12.55 -24.07
N VAL A 270 3.58 -11.63 -23.57
CA VAL A 270 4.73 -11.94 -22.72
C VAL A 270 4.24 -12.42 -21.35
N TYR A 271 3.26 -11.71 -20.78
CA TYR A 271 2.66 -12.08 -19.49
C TYR A 271 1.80 -13.34 -19.60
N GLU A 272 1.11 -13.54 -20.72
CA GLU A 272 0.36 -14.77 -21.01
C GLU A 272 1.28 -16.01 -21.05
N GLN A 273 2.47 -15.85 -21.63
CA GLN A 273 3.48 -16.93 -21.64
C GLN A 273 4.09 -17.16 -20.27
N HIS A 274 4.35 -16.08 -19.52
CA HIS A 274 5.00 -16.18 -18.22
C HIS A 274 4.09 -16.85 -17.17
N HIS A 275 2.81 -16.48 -17.15
CA HIS A 275 1.85 -17.00 -16.16
C HIS A 275 1.04 -18.21 -16.66
N GLY A 276 1.15 -18.60 -17.92
CA GLY A 276 0.34 -19.70 -18.50
C GLY A 276 -1.16 -19.39 -18.52
N VAL A 277 -1.54 -18.11 -18.65
CA VAL A 277 -2.94 -17.64 -18.65
C VAL A 277 -3.29 -16.93 -19.96
N ALA A 278 -4.55 -16.59 -20.16
CA ALA A 278 -5.01 -15.74 -21.26
C ALA A 278 -5.80 -14.55 -20.70
N TYR A 279 -5.47 -13.33 -21.11
CA TYR A 279 -6.22 -12.14 -20.68
C TYR A 279 -7.33 -11.80 -21.66
N THR A 280 -8.53 -11.53 -21.15
CA THR A 280 -9.63 -10.99 -21.96
C THR A 280 -9.43 -9.50 -22.20
N ASP A 281 -10.04 -8.96 -23.26
CA ASP A 281 -9.94 -7.51 -23.54
C ASP A 281 -10.63 -6.68 -22.44
N GLU A 282 -11.69 -7.23 -21.84
CA GLU A 282 -12.35 -6.63 -20.68
C GLU A 282 -11.42 -6.56 -19.47
N ALA A 283 -10.57 -7.58 -19.26
CA ALA A 283 -9.56 -7.58 -18.20
C ALA A 283 -8.51 -6.48 -18.43
N LEU A 284 -8.01 -6.29 -19.65
CA LEU A 284 -7.07 -5.22 -19.99
C LEU A 284 -7.68 -3.83 -19.74
N GLN A 285 -8.92 -3.63 -20.20
CA GLN A 285 -9.67 -2.39 -19.92
C GLN A 285 -9.88 -2.18 -18.43
N ALA A 286 -10.15 -3.25 -17.68
CA ALA A 286 -10.30 -3.18 -16.23
C ALA A 286 -8.98 -2.82 -15.54
N CYS A 287 -7.81 -3.35 -15.98
CA CYS A 287 -6.50 -2.95 -15.47
C CYS A 287 -6.31 -1.44 -15.58
N VAL A 288 -6.60 -0.84 -16.72
CA VAL A 288 -6.46 0.61 -16.91
C VAL A 288 -7.49 1.37 -16.09
N ARG A 289 -8.77 1.05 -16.25
CA ARG A 289 -9.88 1.78 -15.61
C ARG A 289 -9.84 1.73 -14.09
N LEU A 290 -9.56 0.55 -13.52
CA LEU A 290 -9.57 0.39 -12.07
C LEU A 290 -8.31 0.99 -11.43
N THR A 291 -7.13 0.84 -12.05
CA THR A 291 -5.92 1.45 -11.50
C THR A 291 -5.91 2.97 -11.66
N ASP A 292 -6.52 3.52 -12.72
CA ASP A 292 -6.70 4.97 -12.84
C ASP A 292 -7.52 5.53 -11.69
N ARG A 293 -8.61 4.84 -11.37
CA ARG A 293 -9.57 5.29 -10.35
C ARG A 293 -9.08 5.07 -8.92
N TYR A 294 -8.39 3.94 -8.66
CA TYR A 294 -8.12 3.49 -7.29
C TYR A 294 -6.66 3.62 -6.86
N ILE A 295 -5.69 3.65 -7.80
CA ILE A 295 -4.28 3.83 -7.52
C ILE A 295 -3.84 5.23 -7.96
N THR A 296 -3.66 6.14 -6.99
CA THR A 296 -3.37 7.55 -7.24
C THR A 296 -1.92 7.95 -6.90
N ASP A 297 -1.18 7.08 -6.26
CA ASP A 297 0.21 7.29 -5.83
C ASP A 297 1.24 6.83 -6.85
N ARG A 298 0.82 6.20 -7.94
CA ARG A 298 1.64 5.72 -9.04
C ARG A 298 1.16 6.23 -10.39
N SER A 299 2.07 6.30 -11.35
CA SER A 299 1.78 6.80 -12.69
C SER A 299 1.51 5.66 -13.68
N PHE A 300 0.83 5.97 -14.77
CA PHE A 300 0.75 5.11 -15.93
C PHE A 300 2.07 5.11 -16.72
N PRO A 301 2.44 3.98 -17.37
CA PRO A 301 1.69 2.71 -17.49
C PRO A 301 1.93 1.71 -16.35
N ASP A 302 2.90 1.96 -15.47
CA ASP A 302 3.42 1.03 -14.45
C ASP A 302 2.31 0.41 -13.58
N LYS A 303 1.42 1.23 -13.00
CA LYS A 303 0.33 0.75 -12.16
C LYS A 303 -0.65 -0.20 -12.87
N ALA A 304 -0.82 -0.05 -14.20
CA ALA A 304 -1.69 -0.93 -14.97
C ALA A 304 -0.97 -2.24 -15.35
N ILE A 305 0.34 -2.18 -15.57
CA ILE A 305 1.19 -3.35 -15.81
C ILE A 305 1.29 -4.19 -14.54
N ASP A 306 1.50 -3.56 -13.37
CA ASP A 306 1.51 -4.25 -12.08
C ASP A 306 0.19 -5.01 -11.84
N ALA A 307 -0.96 -4.36 -12.13
CA ALA A 307 -2.26 -5.01 -11.98
C ALA A 307 -2.45 -6.18 -12.95
N LEU A 308 -1.91 -6.08 -14.17
CA LEU A 308 -1.93 -7.17 -15.16
C LEU A 308 -1.10 -8.35 -14.66
N ASP A 309 0.13 -8.10 -14.22
CA ASP A 309 1.08 -9.10 -13.74
C ASP A 309 0.54 -9.85 -12.52
N GLU A 310 0.07 -9.09 -11.51
CA GLU A 310 -0.47 -9.67 -10.28
C GLU A 310 -1.78 -10.46 -10.55
N ALA A 311 -2.62 -10.02 -11.51
CA ALA A 311 -3.84 -10.73 -11.88
C ALA A 311 -3.51 -12.08 -12.56
N GLY A 312 -2.52 -12.11 -13.44
CA GLY A 312 -2.03 -13.34 -14.06
C GLY A 312 -1.46 -14.32 -13.04
N SER A 313 -0.57 -13.84 -12.18
CA SER A 313 0.03 -14.62 -11.10
C SER A 313 -1.02 -15.22 -10.17
N ARG A 314 -2.01 -14.42 -9.77
CA ARG A 314 -3.08 -14.86 -8.87
C ARG A 314 -3.94 -15.97 -9.49
N VAL A 315 -4.37 -15.80 -10.75
CA VAL A 315 -5.17 -16.81 -11.47
C VAL A 315 -4.37 -18.10 -11.61
N HIS A 316 -3.10 -18.00 -11.95
CA HIS A 316 -2.19 -19.15 -12.01
C HIS A 316 -2.15 -19.91 -10.68
N ILE A 317 -1.89 -19.22 -9.55
CA ILE A 317 -1.78 -19.83 -8.22
C ILE A 317 -3.12 -20.40 -7.74
N SER A 318 -4.23 -19.69 -7.96
CA SER A 318 -5.53 -20.05 -7.39
C SER A 318 -6.23 -21.19 -8.12
N LYS A 319 -5.99 -21.34 -9.41
CA LYS A 319 -6.71 -22.30 -10.27
C LYS A 319 -5.88 -23.53 -10.64
N VAL A 320 -4.55 -23.46 -10.52
CA VAL A 320 -3.68 -24.60 -10.79
C VAL A 320 -3.70 -25.56 -9.59
N VAL A 321 -4.44 -26.64 -9.74
CA VAL A 321 -4.50 -27.72 -8.73
C VAL A 321 -3.57 -28.84 -9.15
N VAL A 322 -2.61 -29.18 -8.29
CA VAL A 322 -1.70 -30.32 -8.55
C VAL A 322 -2.52 -31.62 -8.60
N PRO A 323 -2.37 -32.45 -9.65
CA PRO A 323 -3.05 -33.74 -9.72
C PRO A 323 -2.70 -34.65 -8.55
N LYS A 324 -3.69 -35.36 -8.03
CA LYS A 324 -3.50 -36.30 -6.91
C LYS A 324 -2.47 -37.37 -7.20
N GLU A 325 -2.29 -37.74 -8.46
CA GLU A 325 -1.30 -38.72 -8.92
C GLU A 325 0.14 -38.27 -8.60
N ILE A 326 0.44 -36.97 -8.76
CA ILE A 326 1.76 -36.41 -8.43
C ILE A 326 1.99 -36.45 -6.93
N ASP A 327 1.02 -36.04 -6.12
CA ASP A 327 1.10 -36.11 -4.66
C ASP A 327 1.29 -37.56 -4.15
N GLU A 328 0.62 -38.53 -4.78
CA GLU A 328 0.74 -39.94 -4.42
C GLU A 328 2.12 -40.51 -4.80
N LEU A 329 2.65 -40.14 -5.96
CA LEU A 329 3.99 -40.54 -6.38
C LEU A 329 5.07 -39.94 -5.48
N GLU A 330 4.94 -38.69 -5.09
CA GLU A 330 5.88 -38.03 -4.16
C GLU A 330 5.88 -38.71 -2.77
N LYS A 331 4.71 -39.10 -2.24
CA LYS A 331 4.60 -39.86 -1.00
C LYS A 331 5.26 -41.25 -1.12
N ARG A 332 5.02 -41.95 -2.22
CA ARG A 332 5.64 -43.28 -2.46
C ARG A 332 7.16 -43.20 -2.61
N ILE A 333 7.67 -42.12 -3.22
CA ILE A 333 9.12 -41.84 -3.29
C ILE A 333 9.70 -41.60 -1.90
N ALA A 334 9.01 -40.84 -1.06
CA ALA A 334 9.43 -40.59 0.32
C ALA A 334 9.45 -41.88 1.15
N GLU A 335 8.41 -42.72 1.05
CA GLU A 335 8.35 -44.03 1.70
C GLU A 335 9.47 -44.99 1.22
N ALA A 336 9.74 -45.02 -0.09
CA ALA A 336 10.84 -45.82 -0.65
C ALA A 336 12.20 -45.33 -0.14
N GLN A 337 12.37 -44.01 0.02
CA GLN A 337 13.58 -43.42 0.58
C GLN A 337 13.75 -43.77 2.06
N GLU A 338 12.70 -43.70 2.85
CA GLU A 338 12.71 -44.09 4.27
C GLU A 338 13.04 -45.59 4.44
N ASN A 339 12.41 -46.46 3.64
CA ASN A 339 12.66 -47.90 3.66
C ASN A 339 14.10 -48.24 3.24
N LYS A 340 14.67 -47.51 2.24
CA LYS A 340 16.06 -47.64 1.87
C LYS A 340 16.99 -47.28 3.02
N LEU A 341 16.73 -46.19 3.76
CA LEU A 341 17.54 -45.80 4.93
C LEU A 341 17.45 -46.84 6.03
N LYS A 342 16.28 -47.35 6.31
CA LYS A 342 16.07 -48.47 7.31
C LYS A 342 16.85 -49.73 6.91
N ALA A 343 16.82 -50.12 5.61
CA ALA A 343 17.56 -51.27 5.11
C ALA A 343 19.08 -51.07 5.20
N VAL A 344 19.60 -49.88 4.94
CA VAL A 344 21.04 -49.53 5.12
C VAL A 344 21.43 -49.60 6.58
N GLN A 345 20.62 -49.07 7.50
CA GLN A 345 20.87 -49.15 8.94
C GLN A 345 20.88 -50.58 9.46
N ALA A 346 20.04 -51.45 8.90
CA ALA A 346 19.97 -52.88 9.20
C ALA A 346 21.04 -53.70 8.47
N GLN A 347 21.99 -53.08 7.74
CA GLN A 347 23.06 -53.70 6.93
C GLN A 347 22.55 -54.67 5.85
N ASN A 348 21.29 -54.57 5.45
CA ASN A 348 20.72 -55.37 4.39
C ASN A 348 20.87 -54.67 3.03
N PHE A 349 22.05 -54.81 2.42
CA PHE A 349 22.42 -54.10 1.19
C PHE A 349 21.63 -54.58 -0.04
N GLU A 350 21.14 -55.81 -0.08
CA GLU A 350 20.34 -56.34 -1.16
C GLU A 350 18.96 -55.65 -1.20
N SER A 351 18.30 -55.55 -0.04
CA SER A 351 17.04 -54.83 0.10
C SER A 351 17.21 -53.33 -0.17
N ALA A 352 18.33 -52.74 0.27
CA ALA A 352 18.63 -51.31 -0.01
C ALA A 352 18.81 -51.04 -1.50
N ALA A 353 19.42 -51.96 -2.24
CA ALA A 353 19.55 -51.87 -3.72
C ALA A 353 18.18 -51.95 -4.43
N ASN A 354 17.32 -52.91 -3.99
CA ASN A 354 15.96 -53.01 -4.51
C ASN A 354 15.11 -51.74 -4.26
N TYR A 355 15.21 -51.14 -3.10
CA TYR A 355 14.52 -49.88 -2.79
C TYR A 355 15.08 -48.70 -3.57
N ARG A 356 16.39 -48.69 -3.87
CA ARG A 356 16.98 -47.66 -4.74
C ARG A 356 16.44 -47.74 -6.15
N ASP A 357 16.43 -48.97 -6.73
CA ASP A 357 15.95 -49.17 -8.09
C ASP A 357 14.43 -48.90 -8.20
N HIS A 358 13.68 -49.16 -7.15
CA HIS A 358 12.26 -48.78 -7.07
C HIS A 358 12.10 -47.27 -6.97
N GLN A 359 12.91 -46.59 -6.18
CA GLN A 359 12.93 -45.13 -6.07
C GLN A 359 13.27 -44.44 -7.40
N GLU A 360 14.21 -45.00 -8.17
CA GLU A 360 14.57 -44.48 -9.49
C GLU A 360 13.42 -44.62 -10.49
N LYS A 361 12.71 -45.75 -10.48
CA LYS A 361 11.51 -45.96 -11.31
C LYS A 361 10.41 -44.97 -10.97
N LEU A 362 10.10 -44.81 -9.68
CA LEU A 362 9.08 -43.85 -9.24
C LEU A 362 9.45 -42.41 -9.60
N LYS A 363 10.74 -42.04 -9.62
CA LYS A 363 11.20 -40.74 -10.07
C LYS A 363 10.99 -40.50 -11.56
N LEU A 364 11.18 -41.54 -12.39
CA LEU A 364 10.89 -41.46 -13.80
C LEU A 364 9.39 -41.31 -14.06
N GLU A 365 8.56 -42.10 -13.35
CA GLU A 365 7.10 -42.00 -13.42
C GLU A 365 6.61 -40.60 -13.00
N LEU A 366 7.23 -40.03 -11.93
CA LEU A 366 6.93 -38.68 -11.47
C LEU A 366 7.31 -37.63 -12.53
N GLN A 367 8.47 -37.81 -13.20
CA GLN A 367 8.88 -36.88 -14.28
C GLN A 367 7.92 -36.95 -15.44
N ASP A 368 7.54 -38.15 -15.88
CA ASP A 368 6.57 -38.33 -16.95
C ASP A 368 5.18 -37.77 -16.62
N ALA A 369 4.75 -37.89 -15.34
CA ALA A 369 3.51 -37.32 -14.87
C ALA A 369 3.57 -35.79 -14.82
N LYS A 370 4.68 -35.19 -14.38
CA LYS A 370 4.92 -33.73 -14.42
C LYS A 370 4.94 -33.20 -15.85
N ASP A 371 5.65 -33.88 -16.77
CA ASP A 371 5.71 -33.48 -18.18
C ASP A 371 4.34 -33.56 -18.88
N LYS A 372 3.49 -34.54 -18.51
CA LYS A 372 2.11 -34.60 -18.99
C LYS A 372 1.26 -33.48 -18.47
N TRP A 373 1.36 -33.22 -17.18
CA TRP A 373 0.62 -32.14 -16.52
C TRP A 373 1.01 -30.76 -17.06
N GLU A 374 2.31 -30.51 -17.29
CA GLU A 374 2.77 -29.27 -17.93
C GLU A 374 2.19 -29.08 -19.33
N ARG A 375 2.15 -30.17 -20.14
CA ARG A 375 1.54 -30.11 -21.47
C ARG A 375 0.02 -29.90 -21.42
N GLU A 376 -0.66 -30.43 -20.43
CA GLU A 376 -2.09 -30.20 -20.22
C GLU A 376 -2.38 -28.75 -19.77
N LEU A 377 -1.53 -28.19 -18.92
CA LEU A 377 -1.60 -26.77 -18.52
C LEU A 377 -1.35 -25.83 -19.72
N ASP A 378 -0.38 -26.13 -20.58
CA ASP A 378 -0.11 -25.34 -21.77
C ASP A 378 -1.29 -25.36 -22.77
N ASN A 379 -2.05 -26.45 -22.80
CA ASN A 379 -3.22 -26.60 -23.68
C ASN A 379 -4.51 -26.00 -23.11
N GLN A 380 -4.61 -25.85 -21.80
CA GLN A 380 -5.79 -25.31 -21.10
C GLN A 380 -5.41 -24.05 -20.33
N ARG A 381 -5.10 -22.95 -21.05
CA ARG A 381 -4.82 -21.68 -20.41
C ARG A 381 -6.08 -21.13 -19.72
N GLU A 382 -5.96 -20.90 -18.44
CA GLU A 382 -7.00 -20.24 -17.67
C GLU A 382 -7.17 -18.78 -18.09
N THR A 383 -8.41 -18.29 -18.10
CA THR A 383 -8.70 -16.92 -18.54
C THR A 383 -8.79 -15.98 -17.36
N VAL A 384 -8.07 -14.85 -17.45
CA VAL A 384 -8.17 -13.73 -16.51
C VAL A 384 -9.30 -12.82 -16.98
N ASN A 385 -10.28 -12.61 -16.10
CA ASN A 385 -11.46 -11.81 -16.36
C ASN A 385 -11.42 -10.47 -15.58
N GLU A 386 -12.36 -9.57 -15.87
CA GLU A 386 -12.52 -8.30 -15.15
C GLU A 386 -12.63 -8.49 -13.63
N ASN A 387 -13.30 -9.55 -13.16
CA ASN A 387 -13.46 -9.82 -11.73
C ASN A 387 -12.11 -10.17 -11.06
N ASP A 388 -11.25 -10.92 -11.73
CA ASP A 388 -9.93 -11.29 -11.21
C ASP A 388 -9.07 -10.04 -11.04
N VAL A 389 -9.09 -9.13 -12.01
CA VAL A 389 -8.42 -7.83 -11.93
C VAL A 389 -8.99 -6.97 -10.80
N ALA A 390 -10.33 -6.95 -10.64
CA ALA A 390 -10.96 -6.21 -9.57
C ALA A 390 -10.56 -6.72 -8.18
N GLU A 391 -10.36 -8.04 -8.02
CA GLU A 391 -9.84 -8.63 -6.78
C GLU A 391 -8.42 -8.17 -6.47
N VAL A 392 -7.58 -8.15 -7.50
CA VAL A 392 -6.19 -7.70 -7.36
C VAL A 392 -6.13 -6.23 -6.98
N VAL A 393 -6.84 -5.36 -7.69
CA VAL A 393 -6.88 -3.94 -7.35
C VAL A 393 -7.47 -3.72 -5.95
N ALA A 394 -8.43 -4.56 -5.53
CA ALA A 394 -8.95 -4.53 -4.15
C ALA A 394 -7.87 -4.88 -3.11
N MET A 395 -7.03 -5.87 -3.39
CA MET A 395 -5.91 -6.23 -2.50
C MET A 395 -4.84 -5.13 -2.45
N MET A 396 -4.45 -4.59 -3.61
CA MET A 396 -3.45 -3.52 -3.71
C MET A 396 -3.87 -2.24 -2.96
N THR A 397 -5.16 -1.91 -3.00
CA THR A 397 -5.70 -0.65 -2.46
C THR A 397 -6.39 -0.78 -1.11
N GLY A 398 -6.74 -2.00 -0.69
CA GLY A 398 -7.57 -2.26 0.47
C GLY A 398 -9.06 -1.90 0.27
N VAL A 399 -9.49 -1.58 -0.96
CA VAL A 399 -10.86 -1.21 -1.31
C VAL A 399 -11.59 -2.42 -1.90
N PRO A 400 -12.76 -2.82 -1.42
CA PRO A 400 -13.49 -3.98 -1.94
C PRO A 400 -14.08 -3.71 -3.33
N VAL A 401 -13.24 -3.72 -4.36
CA VAL A 401 -13.59 -3.33 -5.75
C VAL A 401 -14.62 -4.26 -6.40
N GLN A 402 -14.61 -5.55 -6.06
CA GLN A 402 -15.54 -6.54 -6.61
C GLN A 402 -17.02 -6.28 -6.33
N ARG A 403 -17.31 -5.64 -5.19
CA ARG A 403 -18.68 -5.30 -4.79
C ARG A 403 -19.19 -4.02 -5.44
N ILE A 404 -18.32 -3.31 -6.17
CA ILE A 404 -18.61 -1.96 -6.68
C ILE A 404 -19.37 -1.97 -8.02
N ALA A 405 -19.19 -2.99 -8.88
CA ALA A 405 -19.71 -2.92 -10.25
C ALA A 405 -21.21 -3.23 -10.41
N GLN A 406 -21.76 -4.20 -9.70
CA GLN A 406 -23.18 -4.57 -9.86
C GLN A 406 -24.02 -4.54 -8.59
N SER A 407 -23.43 -4.80 -7.40
CA SER A 407 -24.16 -4.80 -6.12
C SER A 407 -24.14 -3.44 -5.41
N GLU A 408 -23.24 -2.53 -5.80
CA GLU A 408 -23.12 -1.21 -5.14
C GLU A 408 -24.38 -0.36 -5.29
N GLY A 409 -25.01 -0.39 -6.45
CA GLY A 409 -26.28 0.32 -6.67
C GLY A 409 -27.38 -0.17 -5.72
N ILE A 410 -27.54 -1.47 -5.58
CA ILE A 410 -28.55 -2.09 -4.69
C ILE A 410 -28.16 -1.81 -3.22
N ARG A 411 -26.90 -1.94 -2.86
CA ARG A 411 -26.40 -1.67 -1.51
C ARG A 411 -26.57 -0.20 -1.13
N LEU A 412 -26.26 0.74 -2.02
CA LEU A 412 -26.47 2.16 -1.81
C LEU A 412 -27.96 2.53 -1.70
N LEU A 413 -28.85 1.77 -2.35
CA LEU A 413 -30.29 1.93 -2.15
C LEU A 413 -30.70 1.47 -0.74
N GLY A 414 -30.14 0.38 -0.22
CA GLY A 414 -30.37 -0.14 1.14
C GLY A 414 -29.66 0.65 2.25
N MET A 415 -28.70 1.53 1.92
CA MET A 415 -27.90 2.29 2.90
C MET A 415 -28.77 3.06 3.90
N THR A 416 -29.86 3.64 3.44
CA THR A 416 -30.76 4.44 4.27
C THR A 416 -31.36 3.61 5.39
N ASP A 417 -31.88 2.41 5.06
CA ASP A 417 -32.56 1.54 6.01
C ASP A 417 -31.56 0.93 7.01
N GLU A 418 -30.39 0.53 6.54
CA GLU A 418 -29.35 -0.01 7.41
C GLU A 418 -28.85 1.03 8.42
N LEU A 419 -28.58 2.26 7.98
CA LEU A 419 -28.16 3.34 8.86
C LEU A 419 -29.27 3.75 9.85
N LYS A 420 -30.55 3.78 9.44
CA LYS A 420 -31.70 4.08 10.32
C LYS A 420 -31.89 3.03 11.42
N ASN A 421 -31.58 1.77 11.14
CA ASN A 421 -31.61 0.70 12.14
C ASN A 421 -30.52 0.82 13.21
N GLN A 422 -29.41 1.48 12.88
CA GLN A 422 -28.26 1.65 13.79
C GLN A 422 -28.23 3.01 14.48
N ILE A 423 -28.87 4.02 13.90
CA ILE A 423 -28.85 5.42 14.36
C ILE A 423 -30.28 5.91 14.50
N ILE A 424 -30.73 5.98 15.74
CA ILE A 424 -32.12 6.30 16.05
C ILE A 424 -32.36 7.80 16.10
N GLY A 425 -33.49 8.24 15.53
CA GLY A 425 -34.00 9.61 15.65
C GLY A 425 -33.30 10.64 14.74
N GLN A 426 -32.54 10.19 13.72
CA GLN A 426 -31.83 11.07 12.80
C GLN A 426 -32.17 10.78 11.32
N ASP A 427 -33.40 10.36 11.02
CA ASP A 427 -33.81 9.89 9.70
C ASP A 427 -33.57 10.93 8.60
N GLU A 428 -33.90 12.21 8.88
CA GLU A 428 -33.73 13.30 7.92
C GLU A 428 -32.25 13.56 7.57
N ALA A 429 -31.37 13.44 8.57
CA ALA A 429 -29.94 13.57 8.39
C ALA A 429 -29.37 12.44 7.51
N ILE A 430 -29.79 11.20 7.78
CA ILE A 430 -29.40 10.00 7.01
C ILE A 430 -29.89 10.11 5.56
N ASP A 431 -31.12 10.54 5.33
CA ASP A 431 -31.70 10.69 3.99
C ASP A 431 -30.97 11.74 3.14
N LYS A 432 -30.51 12.85 3.76
CA LYS A 432 -29.72 13.89 3.08
C LYS A 432 -28.35 13.35 2.66
N ILE A 433 -27.65 12.68 3.57
CA ILE A 433 -26.33 12.08 3.29
C ILE A 433 -26.44 11.03 2.19
N ALA A 434 -27.40 10.13 2.30
CA ALA A 434 -27.63 9.06 1.32
C ALA A 434 -27.87 9.62 -0.09
N ARG A 435 -28.68 10.66 -0.21
CA ARG A 435 -28.93 11.34 -1.49
C ARG A 435 -27.67 11.97 -2.09
N ALA A 436 -26.86 12.63 -1.26
CA ALA A 436 -25.64 13.27 -1.72
C ALA A 436 -24.60 12.24 -2.20
N ILE A 437 -24.42 11.14 -1.48
CA ILE A 437 -23.52 10.05 -1.84
C ILE A 437 -23.98 9.36 -3.13
N ARG A 438 -25.29 9.04 -3.25
CA ARG A 438 -25.85 8.44 -4.48
C ARG A 438 -25.63 9.34 -5.69
N ARG A 439 -25.84 10.66 -5.57
CA ARG A 439 -25.59 11.64 -6.64
C ARG A 439 -24.15 11.65 -7.12
N ASN A 440 -23.18 11.54 -6.19
CA ASN A 440 -21.76 11.46 -6.55
C ASN A 440 -21.45 10.15 -7.29
N ARG A 441 -21.96 9.03 -6.80
CA ARG A 441 -21.67 7.70 -7.39
C ARG A 441 -22.24 7.52 -8.81
N VAL A 442 -23.31 8.19 -9.15
CA VAL A 442 -23.87 8.20 -10.52
C VAL A 442 -23.04 9.09 -11.47
N GLY A 443 -22.02 9.78 -10.97
CA GLY A 443 -21.14 10.64 -11.79
C GLY A 443 -21.70 12.03 -12.09
N LEU A 444 -22.73 12.46 -11.38
CA LEU A 444 -23.36 13.79 -11.58
C LEU A 444 -22.64 14.92 -10.81
N LYS A 445 -21.60 14.59 -10.05
CA LYS A 445 -20.77 15.57 -9.32
C LYS A 445 -19.44 15.77 -10.02
N ASP A 446 -18.83 16.94 -9.82
CA ASP A 446 -17.49 17.25 -10.29
C ASP A 446 -16.46 16.20 -9.77
N PRO A 447 -15.74 15.50 -10.65
CA PRO A 447 -14.79 14.45 -10.29
C PRO A 447 -13.58 14.98 -9.53
N ASN A 448 -13.35 16.32 -9.55
CA ASN A 448 -12.24 16.93 -8.83
C ASN A 448 -12.53 17.23 -7.37
N ARG A 449 -13.74 17.04 -6.90
CA ARG A 449 -14.15 17.28 -5.51
C ARG A 449 -14.23 15.98 -4.70
N PRO A 450 -14.16 16.05 -3.35
CA PRO A 450 -14.42 14.89 -2.48
C PRO A 450 -15.77 14.25 -2.75
N ILE A 451 -15.96 12.96 -2.42
CA ILE A 451 -17.23 12.23 -2.58
C ILE A 451 -18.38 13.01 -1.95
N GLY A 452 -18.17 13.56 -0.75
CA GLY A 452 -19.12 14.40 -0.05
C GLY A 452 -18.41 15.28 0.99
N SER A 453 -18.96 16.47 1.19
CA SER A 453 -18.50 17.40 2.24
C SER A 453 -19.72 17.85 3.05
N PHE A 454 -19.75 17.50 4.33
CA PHE A 454 -20.92 17.68 5.19
C PHE A 454 -20.54 18.42 6.47
N MET A 455 -21.42 19.33 6.90
CA MET A 455 -21.34 19.93 8.21
C MET A 455 -22.48 19.43 9.11
N PHE A 456 -22.15 18.75 10.20
CA PHE A 456 -23.11 18.18 11.15
C PHE A 456 -23.29 19.14 12.32
N LEU A 457 -24.49 19.69 12.44
CA LEU A 457 -24.86 20.63 13.49
C LEU A 457 -25.79 19.96 14.50
N GLY A 458 -25.61 20.23 15.77
CA GLY A 458 -26.48 19.71 16.82
C GLY A 458 -25.81 19.68 18.18
N SER A 459 -26.59 19.43 19.25
CA SER A 459 -26.08 19.31 20.60
C SER A 459 -25.11 18.13 20.75
N THR A 460 -24.36 18.09 21.83
CA THR A 460 -23.49 16.97 22.16
C THR A 460 -24.34 15.72 22.41
N GLY A 461 -23.87 14.52 22.03
CA GLY A 461 -24.52 13.26 22.35
C GLY A 461 -25.75 12.90 21.49
N VAL A 462 -26.00 13.59 20.36
CA VAL A 462 -27.12 13.28 19.43
C VAL A 462 -26.75 12.29 18.33
N GLY A 463 -25.48 11.78 18.30
CA GLY A 463 -25.06 10.76 17.36
C GLY A 463 -24.23 11.24 16.15
N LYS A 464 -23.74 12.51 16.12
CA LYS A 464 -22.92 13.05 15.01
C LYS A 464 -21.70 12.19 14.68
N THR A 465 -20.86 11.92 15.67
CA THR A 465 -19.64 11.10 15.51
C THR A 465 -19.98 9.63 15.24
N LEU A 466 -21.09 9.12 15.81
CA LEU A 466 -21.57 7.76 15.55
C LEU A 466 -21.97 7.58 14.09
N LEU A 467 -22.68 8.56 13.52
CA LEU A 467 -23.07 8.52 12.10
C LEU A 467 -21.84 8.49 11.18
N ALA A 468 -20.81 9.31 11.46
CA ALA A 468 -19.57 9.29 10.70
C ALA A 468 -18.89 7.91 10.78
N LYS A 469 -18.87 7.28 11.96
CA LYS A 469 -18.31 5.94 12.16
C LYS A 469 -19.09 4.88 11.39
N ARG A 470 -20.41 4.84 11.52
CA ARG A 470 -21.27 3.87 10.81
C ARG A 470 -21.23 4.06 9.30
N LEU A 471 -21.10 5.31 8.84
CA LEU A 471 -20.94 5.62 7.42
C LEU A 471 -19.60 5.06 6.88
N SER A 472 -18.52 5.17 7.63
CA SER A 472 -17.22 4.61 7.21
C SER A 472 -17.25 3.08 7.18
N GLU A 473 -17.87 2.44 8.18
CA GLU A 473 -18.06 0.98 8.22
C GLU A 473 -18.91 0.50 7.04
N PHE A 474 -19.99 1.20 6.73
CA PHE A 474 -20.88 0.84 5.62
C PHE A 474 -20.21 0.99 4.25
N LEU A 475 -19.56 2.12 3.99
CA LEU A 475 -18.99 2.42 2.67
C LEU A 475 -17.69 1.68 2.39
N PHE A 476 -16.83 1.54 3.39
CA PHE A 476 -15.47 1.04 3.22
C PHE A 476 -15.22 -0.30 3.92
N ASN A 477 -16.23 -0.89 4.56
CA ASN A 477 -16.19 -2.17 5.29
C ASN A 477 -15.06 -2.27 6.34
N SER A 478 -14.55 -1.15 6.82
CA SER A 478 -13.49 -1.08 7.82
C SER A 478 -13.77 0.02 8.83
N PRO A 479 -13.74 -0.27 10.13
CA PRO A 479 -13.83 0.75 11.17
C PRO A 479 -12.63 1.71 11.13
N ASP A 480 -11.50 1.24 10.64
CA ASP A 480 -10.26 2.01 10.51
C ASP A 480 -10.27 3.00 9.34
N ALA A 481 -11.29 2.95 8.47
CA ALA A 481 -11.48 3.93 7.41
C ALA A 481 -11.97 5.29 7.93
N LEU A 482 -12.17 5.44 9.24
CA LEU A 482 -12.48 6.73 9.89
C LEU A 482 -11.19 7.42 10.36
N ILE A 483 -10.83 8.52 9.72
CA ILE A 483 -9.75 9.41 10.15
C ILE A 483 -10.36 10.52 10.99
N ARG A 484 -10.28 10.41 12.32
CA ARG A 484 -10.79 11.43 13.24
C ARG A 484 -9.68 12.40 13.63
N ILE A 485 -9.98 13.69 13.58
CA ILE A 485 -9.14 14.80 14.00
C ILE A 485 -9.96 15.72 14.89
N ASP A 486 -9.52 15.87 16.15
CA ASP A 486 -10.16 16.75 17.12
C ASP A 486 -9.58 18.17 16.97
N MET A 487 -10.41 19.11 16.58
CA MET A 487 -9.99 20.49 16.34
C MET A 487 -9.63 21.26 17.62
N SER A 488 -9.97 20.73 18.78
CA SER A 488 -9.49 21.28 20.05
C SER A 488 -7.97 21.27 20.20
N GLU A 489 -7.28 20.35 19.51
CA GLU A 489 -5.82 20.27 19.48
C GLU A 489 -5.17 21.28 18.52
N TYR A 490 -5.97 21.88 17.62
CA TYR A 490 -5.52 22.75 16.54
C TYR A 490 -6.04 24.19 16.65
N MET A 491 -6.17 24.68 17.88
CA MET A 491 -6.58 26.05 18.17
C MET A 491 -5.47 27.07 17.85
N GLU A 492 -4.22 26.68 18.06
CA GLU A 492 -3.06 27.54 17.86
C GLU A 492 -2.48 27.37 16.45
N LYS A 493 -1.98 28.49 15.88
CA LYS A 493 -1.40 28.52 14.53
C LYS A 493 -0.26 27.50 14.34
N PHE A 494 0.57 27.31 15.34
CA PHE A 494 1.69 26.36 15.29
C PHE A 494 1.21 24.91 15.11
N ASN A 495 0.10 24.56 15.73
CA ASN A 495 -0.43 23.19 15.63
C ASN A 495 -1.01 22.87 14.24
N VAL A 496 -1.44 23.87 13.48
CA VAL A 496 -1.98 23.64 12.11
C VAL A 496 -0.92 23.03 11.19
N SER A 497 0.35 23.42 11.34
CA SER A 497 1.45 22.82 10.56
C SER A 497 1.59 21.31 10.78
N ARG A 498 1.16 20.77 11.93
CA ARG A 498 1.17 19.32 12.17
C ARG A 498 0.18 18.56 11.28
N LEU A 499 -0.85 19.21 10.74
CA LEU A 499 -1.81 18.58 9.82
C LEU A 499 -1.19 18.35 8.44
N VAL A 500 -0.41 19.30 7.94
CA VAL A 500 0.14 19.32 6.57
C VAL A 500 1.63 18.96 6.56
N GLY A 501 2.31 19.09 7.69
CA GLY A 501 3.74 18.91 7.89
C GLY A 501 4.45 20.22 8.26
N ALA A 502 5.56 20.11 8.97
CA ALA A 502 6.37 21.24 9.38
C ALA A 502 7.12 21.84 8.18
N PRO A 503 7.34 23.17 8.14
CA PRO A 503 8.18 23.78 7.10
C PRO A 503 9.65 23.29 7.17
N PRO A 504 10.42 23.39 6.07
CA PRO A 504 11.81 23.01 6.06
C PRO A 504 12.61 23.71 7.16
N GLY A 505 13.41 22.94 7.90
CA GLY A 505 14.25 23.45 9.00
C GLY A 505 13.60 23.41 10.39
N TYR A 506 12.35 22.97 10.49
CA TYR A 506 11.69 22.76 11.79
C TYR A 506 11.70 21.27 12.18
N VAL A 507 11.67 21.00 13.50
CA VAL A 507 11.56 19.65 14.04
C VAL A 507 10.27 18.98 13.56
N GLY A 508 10.37 17.73 13.04
CA GLY A 508 9.24 16.98 12.50
C GLY A 508 8.97 17.20 11.01
N TYR A 509 9.87 17.87 10.26
CA TYR A 509 9.76 18.05 8.81
C TYR A 509 9.71 16.72 8.05
N GLU A 510 10.52 15.75 8.47
CA GLU A 510 10.62 14.43 7.81
C GLU A 510 9.43 13.51 8.13
N GLU A 511 8.70 13.76 9.21
CA GLU A 511 7.57 12.92 9.63
C GLU A 511 6.30 13.11 8.77
N GLY A 512 6.25 14.21 7.98
CA GLY A 512 5.08 14.58 7.19
C GLY A 512 3.91 15.08 8.04
N GLY A 513 2.79 15.42 7.41
CA GLY A 513 1.59 15.91 8.10
C GLY A 513 0.68 14.77 8.58
N GLN A 514 0.13 14.90 9.77
CA GLN A 514 -0.76 13.88 10.36
C GLN A 514 -2.00 13.60 9.52
N LEU A 515 -2.61 14.63 8.93
CA LEU A 515 -3.76 14.48 8.04
C LEU A 515 -3.33 13.92 6.69
N THR A 516 -2.32 14.54 6.08
CA THR A 516 -1.86 14.17 4.73
C THR A 516 -1.32 12.75 4.66
N GLU A 517 -0.54 12.31 5.66
CA GLU A 517 -0.03 10.93 5.71
C GLU A 517 -1.14 9.89 5.96
N LYS A 518 -2.12 10.19 6.85
CA LYS A 518 -3.24 9.27 7.08
C LYS A 518 -4.09 9.09 5.82
N VAL A 519 -4.39 10.19 5.10
CA VAL A 519 -5.17 10.14 3.86
C VAL A 519 -4.37 9.50 2.73
N ARG A 520 -3.07 9.75 2.62
CA ARG A 520 -2.20 9.11 1.64
C ARG A 520 -2.17 7.59 1.81
N ARG A 521 -2.10 7.11 3.06
CA ARG A 521 -2.14 5.68 3.36
C ARG A 521 -3.53 5.06 3.17
N ARG A 522 -4.60 5.84 3.34
CA ARG A 522 -6.00 5.41 3.22
C ARG A 522 -6.80 6.42 2.41
N PRO A 523 -6.66 6.42 1.08
CA PRO A 523 -7.32 7.38 0.21
C PRO A 523 -8.85 7.23 0.20
N TYR A 524 -9.36 6.04 0.55
CA TYR A 524 -10.79 5.74 0.73
C TYR A 524 -11.14 5.77 2.21
N SER A 525 -11.53 6.94 2.71
CA SER A 525 -11.80 7.16 4.12
C SER A 525 -12.85 8.24 4.36
N VAL A 526 -13.44 8.21 5.56
CA VAL A 526 -14.20 9.32 6.11
C VAL A 526 -13.27 10.16 6.97
N VAL A 527 -13.04 11.41 6.60
CA VAL A 527 -12.26 12.35 7.38
C VAL A 527 -13.21 13.18 8.24
N LEU A 528 -13.14 12.98 9.54
CA LEU A 528 -13.98 13.64 10.53
C LEU A 528 -13.19 14.73 11.27
N PHE A 529 -13.55 15.98 11.05
CA PHE A 529 -13.09 17.13 11.84
C PHE A 529 -14.08 17.38 12.96
N ASP A 530 -13.73 17.00 14.18
CA ASP A 530 -14.63 17.13 15.34
C ASP A 530 -14.44 18.50 15.99
N GLU A 531 -15.53 19.16 16.37
CA GLU A 531 -15.59 20.50 16.96
C GLU A 531 -14.90 21.58 16.11
N ILE A 532 -15.26 21.64 14.82
CA ILE A 532 -14.61 22.51 13.80
C ILE A 532 -14.63 24.01 14.20
N GLU A 533 -15.57 24.45 15.03
CA GLU A 533 -15.64 25.82 15.55
C GLU A 533 -14.46 26.22 16.43
N LYS A 534 -13.70 25.26 16.94
CA LYS A 534 -12.50 25.50 17.75
C LYS A 534 -11.23 25.65 16.93
N ALA A 535 -11.28 25.29 15.64
CA ALA A 535 -10.12 25.32 14.78
C ALA A 535 -9.58 26.73 14.55
N ASN A 536 -8.25 26.83 14.39
CA ASN A 536 -7.62 28.06 13.92
C ASN A 536 -8.12 28.44 12.52
N PRO A 537 -8.27 29.74 12.17
CA PRO A 537 -8.67 30.21 10.85
C PRO A 537 -7.83 29.64 9.68
N ASP A 538 -6.55 29.36 9.88
CA ASP A 538 -5.69 28.77 8.85
C ASP A 538 -6.13 27.34 8.43
N VAL A 539 -6.83 26.59 9.31
CA VAL A 539 -7.43 25.30 8.97
C VAL A 539 -8.51 25.45 7.91
N PHE A 540 -9.32 26.50 7.98
CA PHE A 540 -10.36 26.74 6.97
C PHE A 540 -9.76 27.07 5.61
N ASN A 541 -8.67 27.84 5.56
CA ASN A 541 -7.94 28.12 4.33
C ASN A 541 -7.39 26.84 3.68
N MET A 542 -6.84 25.94 4.49
CA MET A 542 -6.39 24.62 4.04
C MET A 542 -7.57 23.78 3.52
N LEU A 543 -8.69 23.75 4.23
CA LEU A 543 -9.86 23.00 3.82
C LEU A 543 -10.50 23.54 2.54
N LEU A 544 -10.41 24.84 2.25
CA LEU A 544 -10.88 25.40 0.98
C LEU A 544 -10.22 24.71 -0.22
N GLN A 545 -8.90 24.46 -0.16
CA GLN A 545 -8.19 23.74 -1.21
C GLN A 545 -8.71 22.31 -1.38
N VAL A 546 -8.94 21.59 -0.26
CA VAL A 546 -9.50 20.24 -0.29
C VAL A 546 -10.91 20.21 -0.89
N LEU A 547 -11.77 21.17 -0.52
CA LEU A 547 -13.17 21.21 -0.96
C LEU A 547 -13.33 21.61 -2.44
N ASP A 548 -12.39 22.38 -3.00
CA ASP A 548 -12.45 22.84 -4.40
C ASP A 548 -11.71 21.90 -5.35
N GLU A 549 -10.44 21.62 -5.05
CA GLU A 549 -9.54 20.88 -5.93
C GLU A 549 -9.45 19.41 -5.58
N GLY A 550 -10.04 18.97 -4.46
CA GLY A 550 -9.95 17.59 -3.95
C GLY A 550 -8.52 17.15 -3.67
N CYS A 551 -7.60 18.07 -3.44
CA CYS A 551 -6.21 17.77 -3.12
C CYS A 551 -5.66 18.73 -2.08
N LEU A 552 -4.58 18.34 -1.41
CA LEU A 552 -3.85 19.16 -0.45
C LEU A 552 -2.35 18.95 -0.65
N THR A 553 -1.61 20.04 -0.80
CA THR A 553 -0.14 19.96 -0.91
C THR A 553 0.48 19.91 0.48
N ASP A 554 1.29 18.89 0.74
CA ASP A 554 2.00 18.75 2.01
C ASP A 554 3.27 19.65 2.06
N SER A 555 3.93 19.69 3.23
CA SER A 555 5.17 20.45 3.43
C SER A 555 6.34 19.98 2.56
N LEU A 556 6.29 18.76 2.04
CA LEU A 556 7.28 18.18 1.12
C LEU A 556 6.97 18.51 -0.34
N GLY A 557 5.89 19.25 -0.62
CA GLY A 557 5.45 19.59 -1.99
C GLY A 557 4.64 18.48 -2.68
N ARG A 558 4.31 17.38 -1.98
CA ARG A 558 3.53 16.27 -2.55
C ARG A 558 2.04 16.62 -2.53
N LYS A 559 1.34 16.35 -3.62
CA LYS A 559 -0.13 16.50 -3.71
C LYS A 559 -0.80 15.25 -3.16
N VAL A 560 -1.52 15.39 -2.05
CA VAL A 560 -2.32 14.32 -1.45
C VAL A 560 -3.75 14.43 -1.95
N ASN A 561 -4.28 13.32 -2.46
CA ASN A 561 -5.60 13.25 -3.10
C ASN A 561 -6.71 12.95 -2.08
N PHE A 562 -7.72 13.84 -2.02
CA PHE A 562 -8.92 13.72 -1.18
C PHE A 562 -10.20 13.42 -2.00
N LYS A 563 -10.12 13.23 -3.33
CA LYS A 563 -11.28 13.02 -4.20
C LYS A 563 -12.11 11.80 -3.81
N ASN A 564 -11.46 10.80 -3.24
CA ASN A 564 -12.09 9.56 -2.79
C ASN A 564 -12.48 9.57 -1.30
N THR A 565 -12.38 10.71 -0.62
CA THR A 565 -12.75 10.85 0.79
C THR A 565 -14.13 11.47 0.96
N ILE A 566 -14.73 11.24 2.13
CA ILE A 566 -15.91 11.98 2.60
C ILE A 566 -15.45 12.87 3.74
N ILE A 567 -15.66 14.17 3.60
CA ILE A 567 -15.32 15.15 4.61
C ILE A 567 -16.54 15.41 5.51
N ILE A 568 -16.39 15.20 6.79
CA ILE A 568 -17.42 15.48 7.79
C ILE A 568 -16.85 16.44 8.84
N MET A 569 -17.53 17.52 9.07
CA MET A 569 -17.20 18.52 10.10
C MET A 569 -18.32 18.54 11.13
N THR A 570 -18.03 18.34 12.41
CA THR A 570 -19.05 18.47 13.47
C THR A 570 -18.96 19.80 14.17
N SER A 571 -20.10 20.36 14.54
CA SER A 571 -20.16 21.59 15.30
C SER A 571 -21.36 21.63 16.25
N ASN A 572 -21.21 22.40 17.32
CA ASN A 572 -22.25 22.67 18.29
C ASN A 572 -22.86 24.09 18.15
N ILE A 573 -22.45 24.83 17.10
CA ILE A 573 -22.94 26.17 16.81
C ILE A 573 -24.45 26.17 16.55
N GLY A 574 -25.13 27.21 16.98
CA GLY A 574 -26.57 27.40 16.79
C GLY A 574 -27.46 26.67 17.78
N THR A 575 -26.95 25.66 18.48
CA THR A 575 -27.76 24.93 19.48
C THR A 575 -27.99 25.71 20.76
N ARG A 576 -27.05 26.59 21.17
CA ARG A 576 -27.22 27.49 22.31
C ARG A 576 -28.20 28.60 21.96
N GLU A 577 -28.04 29.23 20.82
CA GLU A 577 -28.93 30.29 20.36
C GLU A 577 -30.37 29.79 20.15
N LEU A 578 -30.57 28.55 19.68
CA LEU A 578 -31.90 27.95 19.60
C LEU A 578 -32.55 27.74 20.98
N LYS A 579 -31.77 27.36 22.01
CA LYS A 579 -32.26 27.21 23.38
C LYS A 579 -32.60 28.57 23.99
N ASP A 580 -31.75 29.57 23.80
CA ASP A 580 -31.96 30.94 24.30
C ASP A 580 -33.18 31.60 23.65
N PHE A 581 -33.42 31.34 22.35
CA PHE A 581 -34.64 31.81 21.67
C PHE A 581 -35.91 31.07 22.09
N GLY A 582 -35.83 29.80 22.52
CA GLY A 582 -36.95 29.01 23.04
C GLY A 582 -37.28 29.34 24.52
N ALA A 583 -36.33 29.91 25.28
CA ALA A 583 -36.50 30.32 26.67
C ALA A 583 -36.99 31.78 26.83
N GLY A 584 -37.17 32.53 25.74
CA GLY A 584 -37.61 33.93 25.75
C GLY A 584 -39.03 34.06 26.23
N VAL A 585 -39.18 34.88 27.26
CA VAL A 585 -40.37 35.21 28.03
C VAL A 585 -41.61 35.43 27.13
N GLY A 586 -42.61 34.58 27.28
CA GLY A 586 -44.01 35.01 27.24
C GLY A 586 -44.86 34.67 26.01
N PHE A 587 -44.45 33.85 25.01
CA PHE A 587 -45.42 33.32 24.01
C PHE A 587 -45.04 31.90 23.57
N ASN A 588 -45.91 30.96 23.82
CA ASN A 588 -45.93 29.59 23.28
C ASN A 588 -46.12 29.60 21.74
N THR A 589 -45.20 30.13 20.97
CA THR A 589 -45.21 29.98 19.52
C THR A 589 -44.28 28.82 19.19
N ALA A 590 -44.85 27.72 18.68
CA ALA A 590 -44.10 26.64 18.06
C ALA A 590 -43.07 27.26 17.09
N ILE A 591 -41.78 27.09 17.39
CA ILE A 591 -40.70 27.60 16.54
C ILE A 591 -40.83 26.87 15.22
N THR A 592 -41.27 27.55 14.16
CA THR A 592 -41.36 26.95 12.83
C THR A 592 -39.99 26.54 12.37
N LYS A 593 -39.86 25.40 11.71
CA LYS A 593 -38.60 24.82 11.19
C LYS A 593 -37.74 25.89 10.43
N GLU A 594 -38.42 26.74 9.67
CA GLU A 594 -37.81 27.85 8.92
C GLU A 594 -37.14 28.90 9.80
N ARG A 595 -37.70 29.22 10.96
CA ARG A 595 -37.06 30.15 11.92
C ARG A 595 -35.84 29.55 12.58
N SER A 596 -35.89 28.26 12.92
CA SER A 596 -34.75 27.54 13.46
C SER A 596 -33.58 27.51 12.49
N GLU A 597 -33.85 27.23 11.20
CA GLU A 597 -32.84 27.25 10.15
C GLU A 597 -32.24 28.65 9.92
N ALA A 598 -33.04 29.69 10.00
CA ALA A 598 -32.55 31.08 9.86
C ALA A 598 -31.61 31.49 11.02
N VAL A 599 -31.92 31.07 12.25
CA VAL A 599 -31.07 31.32 13.44
C VAL A 599 -29.74 30.58 13.31
N ILE A 600 -29.76 29.29 12.94
CA ILE A 600 -28.57 28.48 12.71
C ILE A 600 -27.72 29.10 11.59
N ARG A 601 -28.31 29.50 10.48
CA ARG A 601 -27.58 30.11 9.35
C ARG A 601 -26.92 31.44 9.76
N LYS A 602 -27.58 32.23 10.59
CA LYS A 602 -27.02 33.48 11.14
C LYS A 602 -25.84 33.19 12.07
N ALA A 603 -25.92 32.17 12.90
CA ALA A 603 -24.83 31.75 13.79
C ALA A 603 -23.61 31.23 12.98
N LEU A 604 -23.85 30.43 11.94
CA LEU A 604 -22.80 29.95 11.05
C LEU A 604 -22.08 31.09 10.29
N ASN A 605 -22.84 32.07 9.76
CA ASN A 605 -22.26 33.21 9.06
C ASN A 605 -21.43 34.14 9.98
N ARG A 606 -21.59 34.06 11.29
CA ARG A 606 -20.73 34.77 12.26
C ARG A 606 -19.37 34.10 12.47
N GLN A 607 -19.35 32.78 12.38
CA GLN A 607 -18.14 31.99 12.70
C GLN A 607 -17.34 31.60 11.46
N PHE A 608 -18.00 31.33 10.35
CA PHE A 608 -17.39 30.86 9.12
C PHE A 608 -17.56 31.87 7.98
N SER A 609 -16.56 31.94 7.10
CA SER A 609 -16.67 32.79 5.91
C SER A 609 -17.77 32.26 4.96
N PRO A 610 -18.49 33.15 4.26
CA PRO A 610 -19.47 32.73 3.25
C PRO A 610 -18.84 31.84 2.15
N GLU A 611 -17.57 32.08 1.82
CA GLU A 611 -16.82 31.32 0.86
C GLU A 611 -16.68 29.84 1.29
N PHE A 612 -16.33 29.61 2.54
CA PHE A 612 -16.22 28.27 3.11
C PHE A 612 -17.57 27.53 3.13
N LEU A 613 -18.63 28.20 3.59
CA LEU A 613 -19.96 27.59 3.67
C LEU A 613 -20.53 27.23 2.31
N ASN A 614 -20.24 27.99 1.25
CA ASN A 614 -20.70 27.72 -0.12
C ASN A 614 -20.01 26.52 -0.79
N ARG A 615 -18.87 26.04 -0.25
CA ARG A 615 -18.14 24.88 -0.75
C ARG A 615 -18.56 23.58 -0.09
N ILE A 616 -19.32 23.65 0.99
CA ILE A 616 -19.89 22.49 1.66
C ILE A 616 -21.12 22.00 0.88
N ASP A 617 -21.19 20.70 0.61
CA ASP A 617 -22.28 20.11 -0.17
C ASP A 617 -23.64 20.21 0.56
N ASP A 618 -23.64 19.96 1.89
CA ASP A 618 -24.87 20.06 2.69
C ASP A 618 -24.56 20.34 4.17
N ILE A 619 -25.45 21.12 4.78
CA ILE A 619 -25.43 21.40 6.23
C ILE A 619 -26.57 20.62 6.86
N ILE A 620 -26.21 19.67 7.71
CA ILE A 620 -27.13 18.68 8.27
C ILE A 620 -27.35 18.96 9.75
N THR A 621 -28.58 19.28 10.11
CA THR A 621 -28.98 19.55 11.48
C THR A 621 -29.48 18.28 12.14
N PHE A 622 -28.91 17.89 13.25
CA PHE A 622 -29.32 16.77 14.08
C PHE A 622 -30.39 17.20 15.06
N SER A 623 -31.46 16.43 15.11
CA SER A 623 -32.57 16.67 16.02
C SER A 623 -32.22 16.26 17.45
N SER A 624 -32.86 16.90 18.44
CA SER A 624 -32.79 16.45 19.83
C SER A 624 -33.47 15.09 19.98
N LEU A 625 -32.91 14.23 20.81
CA LEU A 625 -33.50 12.90 21.07
C LEU A 625 -34.69 13.04 22.03
N ASN A 626 -35.79 12.37 21.70
CA ASN A 626 -36.93 12.22 22.58
C ASN A 626 -36.80 10.94 23.44
N HIS A 627 -37.67 10.78 24.44
CA HIS A 627 -37.63 9.63 25.36
C HIS A 627 -37.76 8.28 24.64
N GLU A 628 -38.61 8.20 23.63
CA GLU A 628 -38.79 6.97 22.81
C GLU A 628 -37.52 6.60 22.05
N CYS A 629 -36.78 7.60 21.54
CA CYS A 629 -35.51 7.37 20.92
C CYS A 629 -34.45 6.85 21.91
N ILE A 630 -34.47 7.34 23.15
CA ILE A 630 -33.54 6.89 24.19
C ILE A 630 -33.79 5.43 24.53
N LEU A 631 -35.04 4.98 24.66
CA LEU A 631 -35.36 3.58 24.91
C LEU A 631 -34.84 2.67 23.79
N LYS A 632 -35.04 3.06 22.53
CA LYS A 632 -34.49 2.31 21.39
C LYS A 632 -32.97 2.28 21.39
N ILE A 633 -32.31 3.36 21.81
CA ILE A 633 -30.84 3.40 21.94
C ILE A 633 -30.36 2.46 23.05
N ILE A 634 -31.08 2.39 24.17
CA ILE A 634 -30.80 1.44 25.24
C ILE A 634 -30.87 0.00 24.71
N ASP A 635 -31.90 -0.35 23.96
CA ASP A 635 -32.03 -1.68 23.38
C ASP A 635 -30.86 -2.05 22.41
N ILE A 636 -30.35 -1.06 21.66
CA ILE A 636 -29.19 -1.26 20.80
C ILE A 636 -27.91 -1.46 21.61
N GLU A 637 -27.66 -0.63 22.63
CA GLU A 637 -26.47 -0.75 23.50
C GLU A 637 -26.50 -2.04 24.30
N LEU A 638 -27.66 -2.49 24.77
CA LEU A 638 -27.82 -3.72 25.50
C LEU A 638 -27.63 -4.98 24.65
N LYS A 639 -27.74 -4.94 23.31
CA LYS A 639 -27.51 -6.12 22.47
C LYS A 639 -26.15 -6.76 22.70
N SER A 640 -25.10 -5.95 22.76
CA SER A 640 -23.75 -6.46 23.01
C SER A 640 -23.59 -7.00 24.45
N PHE A 641 -24.35 -6.45 25.37
CA PHE A 641 -24.38 -6.92 26.77
C PHE A 641 -25.11 -8.24 26.89
N TYR A 642 -26.28 -8.41 26.27
CA TYR A 642 -26.98 -9.68 26.21
C TYR A 642 -26.13 -10.80 25.62
N GLN A 643 -25.36 -10.50 24.56
CA GLN A 643 -24.46 -11.48 23.96
C GLN A 643 -23.35 -11.91 24.93
N ARG A 644 -22.70 -10.96 25.64
CA ARG A 644 -21.68 -11.26 26.65
C ARG A 644 -22.21 -12.10 27.79
N VAL A 645 -23.41 -11.78 28.28
CA VAL A 645 -24.07 -12.55 29.36
C VAL A 645 -24.43 -13.95 28.87
N HIS A 646 -24.87 -14.09 27.62
CA HIS A 646 -25.14 -15.39 27.02
C HIS A 646 -23.89 -16.25 26.85
N GLU A 647 -22.75 -15.64 26.47
CA GLU A 647 -21.45 -16.34 26.38
C GLU A 647 -20.98 -16.85 27.75
N LEU A 648 -21.38 -16.21 28.85
CA LEU A 648 -21.15 -16.67 30.21
C LEU A 648 -22.11 -17.79 30.66
N GLY A 649 -23.06 -18.23 29.82
CA GLY A 649 -24.01 -19.30 30.10
C GLY A 649 -25.32 -18.87 30.76
N TYR A 650 -25.58 -17.54 30.83
CA TYR A 650 -26.81 -17.00 31.44
C TYR A 650 -27.75 -16.39 30.40
N THR A 651 -29.03 -16.44 30.67
CA THR A 651 -30.07 -15.68 29.95
C THR A 651 -30.48 -14.49 30.79
N LEU A 652 -30.51 -13.30 30.18
CA LEU A 652 -30.86 -12.03 30.85
C LEU A 652 -32.15 -11.48 30.33
N GLU A 653 -33.05 -11.09 31.23
CA GLU A 653 -34.27 -10.34 30.98
C GLU A 653 -34.24 -9.04 31.76
N ILE A 654 -34.56 -7.92 31.10
CA ILE A 654 -34.63 -6.59 31.70
C ILE A 654 -36.04 -6.04 31.48
N THR A 655 -36.71 -5.71 32.60
CA THR A 655 -38.11 -5.19 32.53
C THR A 655 -38.13 -3.79 31.90
N ASP A 656 -39.27 -3.43 31.30
CA ASP A 656 -39.51 -2.11 30.75
C ASP A 656 -39.46 -1.01 31.83
N ALA A 657 -39.80 -1.32 33.06
CA ALA A 657 -39.66 -0.41 34.21
C ALA A 657 -38.20 -0.08 34.49
N ALA A 658 -37.31 -1.09 34.48
CA ALA A 658 -35.89 -0.90 34.65
C ALA A 658 -35.27 -0.11 33.51
N LYS A 659 -35.67 -0.38 32.24
CA LYS A 659 -35.21 0.36 31.06
C LYS A 659 -35.63 1.85 31.12
N ASN A 660 -36.87 2.13 31.51
CA ASN A 660 -37.36 3.50 31.69
C ASN A 660 -36.58 4.25 32.77
N TYR A 661 -36.27 3.58 33.91
CA TYR A 661 -35.47 4.17 34.97
C TYR A 661 -34.05 4.50 34.49
N VAL A 662 -33.41 3.61 33.75
CA VAL A 662 -32.09 3.86 33.14
C VAL A 662 -32.16 4.98 32.12
N ALA A 663 -33.24 5.07 31.33
CA ALA A 663 -33.46 6.16 30.37
C ALA A 663 -33.54 7.52 31.07
N ASP A 664 -34.32 7.62 32.17
CA ASP A 664 -34.49 8.87 32.92
C ASP A 664 -33.18 9.31 33.61
N LYS A 665 -32.38 8.38 34.13
CA LYS A 665 -31.09 8.67 34.75
C LYS A 665 -29.94 8.90 33.75
N GLY A 666 -30.03 8.24 32.59
CA GLY A 666 -29.02 8.29 31.53
C GLY A 666 -29.23 9.39 30.49
N PHE A 667 -30.34 10.11 30.51
CA PHE A 667 -30.61 11.21 29.60
C PHE A 667 -30.41 12.55 30.26
N ASP A 668 -29.64 13.41 29.62
CA ASP A 668 -29.44 14.79 30.01
C ASP A 668 -29.72 15.71 28.82
N VAL A 669 -30.52 16.74 29.02
CA VAL A 669 -30.90 17.71 27.97
C VAL A 669 -29.70 18.44 27.38
N GLN A 670 -28.58 18.56 28.12
CA GLN A 670 -27.36 19.22 27.66
C GLN A 670 -26.40 18.27 26.98
N PHE A 671 -26.27 17.04 27.49
CA PHE A 671 -25.30 16.02 27.04
C PHE A 671 -25.89 14.91 26.18
N GLY A 672 -27.24 14.95 25.95
CA GLY A 672 -27.95 13.96 25.14
C GLY A 672 -27.84 12.55 25.70
N ALA A 673 -27.58 11.57 24.83
CA ALA A 673 -27.41 10.16 25.20
C ALA A 673 -25.98 9.82 25.70
N ARG A 674 -25.06 10.78 25.85
CA ARG A 674 -23.67 10.50 26.27
C ARG A 674 -23.56 9.90 27.68
N PRO A 675 -24.37 10.31 28.68
CA PRO A 675 -24.37 9.69 30.00
C PRO A 675 -24.98 8.29 30.04
N LEU A 676 -25.75 7.90 29.01
CA LEU A 676 -26.51 6.65 28.97
C LEU A 676 -25.63 5.40 29.17
N LYS A 677 -24.46 5.39 28.57
CA LYS A 677 -23.53 4.26 28.72
C LYS A 677 -23.08 4.09 30.18
N ARG A 678 -22.84 5.19 30.90
CA ARG A 678 -22.51 5.15 32.32
C ARG A 678 -23.72 4.72 33.16
N ALA A 679 -24.94 5.16 32.79
CA ALA A 679 -26.14 4.74 33.46
C ALA A 679 -26.37 3.23 33.28
N ILE A 680 -26.19 2.67 32.10
CA ILE A 680 -26.25 1.23 31.84
C ILE A 680 -25.21 0.51 32.73
N GLN A 681 -23.97 0.98 32.76
CA GLN A 681 -22.94 0.39 33.61
C GLN A 681 -23.34 0.40 35.08
N SER A 682 -23.67 1.56 35.63
CA SER A 682 -23.94 1.69 37.07
C SER A 682 -25.25 1.05 37.53
N TYR A 683 -26.29 1.01 36.69
CA TYR A 683 -27.59 0.51 37.09
C TYR A 683 -27.93 -0.89 36.55
N ILE A 684 -27.16 -1.40 35.56
CA ILE A 684 -27.37 -2.74 34.98
C ILE A 684 -26.15 -3.62 35.20
N GLU A 685 -24.96 -3.20 34.72
CA GLU A 685 -23.78 -4.06 34.75
C GLU A 685 -23.23 -4.27 36.17
N ASP A 686 -23.16 -3.21 37.00
CA ASP A 686 -22.62 -3.31 38.36
C ASP A 686 -23.50 -4.20 39.27
N PRO A 687 -24.86 -4.02 39.36
CA PRO A 687 -25.72 -4.89 40.17
C PRO A 687 -25.71 -6.35 39.69
N LEU A 688 -25.66 -6.57 38.37
CA LEU A 688 -25.57 -7.92 37.84
C LEU A 688 -24.23 -8.58 38.17
N SER A 689 -23.13 -7.86 38.12
CA SER A 689 -21.81 -8.34 38.49
C SER A 689 -21.76 -8.79 39.96
N GLU A 690 -22.35 -7.99 40.86
CA GLU A 690 -22.45 -8.37 42.29
C GLU A 690 -23.31 -9.61 42.51
N LEU A 691 -24.42 -9.72 41.74
CA LEU A 691 -25.28 -10.91 41.82
C LEU A 691 -24.53 -12.17 41.37
N LEU A 692 -23.79 -12.10 40.28
CA LEU A 692 -23.01 -13.23 39.75
C LEU A 692 -21.88 -13.63 40.71
N LEU A 693 -21.16 -12.67 41.29
CA LEU A 693 -20.10 -12.94 42.26
C LEU A 693 -20.62 -13.57 43.58
N ARG A 694 -21.82 -13.17 44.01
CA ARG A 694 -22.46 -13.78 45.19
C ARG A 694 -22.96 -15.24 44.96
N ASN A 695 -23.09 -15.64 43.70
CA ASN A 695 -23.62 -16.93 43.28
C ASN A 695 -22.66 -17.69 42.38
N GLU A 696 -21.36 -17.68 42.68
CA GLU A 696 -20.31 -18.35 41.88
C GLU A 696 -20.56 -19.87 41.66
N ASP A 697 -21.33 -20.51 42.54
CA ASP A 697 -21.68 -21.93 42.43
C ASP A 697 -22.66 -22.25 41.29
N LYS A 698 -23.32 -21.25 40.70
CA LYS A 698 -24.30 -21.44 39.63
C LYS A 698 -23.68 -21.13 38.27
N SER A 699 -23.34 -22.14 37.49
CA SER A 699 -22.71 -22.00 36.17
C SER A 699 -23.70 -21.62 35.03
N SER A 700 -25.00 -21.62 35.26
CA SER A 700 -26.03 -21.20 34.29
C SER A 700 -27.33 -20.85 35.00
N GLY A 701 -28.15 -19.98 34.40
CA GLY A 701 -29.44 -19.58 34.96
C GLY A 701 -30.12 -18.44 34.22
N HIS A 702 -31.35 -18.13 34.63
CA HIS A 702 -32.10 -17.01 34.10
C HIS A 702 -32.01 -15.84 35.08
N LEU A 703 -31.59 -14.68 34.57
CA LEU A 703 -31.37 -13.46 35.32
C LEU A 703 -32.45 -12.45 34.97
N LEU A 704 -33.07 -11.83 35.98
CA LEU A 704 -34.04 -10.76 35.82
C LEU A 704 -33.52 -9.49 36.46
N ILE A 705 -33.60 -8.38 35.73
CA ILE A 705 -33.37 -7.04 36.25
C ILE A 705 -34.70 -6.30 36.24
N ASP A 706 -35.17 -5.91 37.44
CA ASP A 706 -36.42 -5.20 37.64
C ASP A 706 -36.25 -3.95 38.51
N LEU A 707 -37.25 -3.11 38.55
CA LEU A 707 -37.30 -1.91 39.42
C LEU A 707 -38.16 -2.21 40.65
N LYS A 708 -37.56 -2.22 41.87
CA LYS A 708 -38.26 -2.35 43.15
C LYS A 708 -37.97 -1.20 44.04
N ASP A 709 -38.95 -0.61 44.63
CA ASP A 709 -38.84 0.51 45.59
C ASP A 709 -38.03 1.72 45.07
N GLY A 710 -37.95 1.89 43.77
CA GLY A 710 -37.19 2.97 43.11
C GLY A 710 -35.70 2.69 42.91
N GLU A 711 -35.23 1.45 43.14
CA GLU A 711 -33.88 0.97 42.88
C GLU A 711 -33.91 -0.26 41.93
N ILE A 712 -32.84 -0.46 41.20
CA ILE A 712 -32.67 -1.60 40.33
C ILE A 712 -32.29 -2.82 41.17
N ASP A 713 -33.10 -3.87 41.06
CA ASP A 713 -32.88 -5.17 41.72
C ASP A 713 -32.61 -6.26 40.69
N ALA A 714 -31.48 -6.95 40.85
CA ALA A 714 -31.08 -8.06 40.00
C ALA A 714 -31.31 -9.40 40.74
N GLN A 715 -32.03 -10.33 40.12
CA GLN A 715 -32.43 -11.61 40.74
C GLN A 715 -32.15 -12.77 39.81
N PHE A 716 -31.84 -13.95 40.43
CA PHE A 716 -31.92 -15.24 39.75
C PHE A 716 -33.37 -15.72 39.75
N ILE A 717 -33.91 -16.01 38.58
CA ILE A 717 -35.16 -16.76 38.48
C ILE A 717 -34.82 -18.23 38.43
N GLU A 718 -35.24 -19.00 39.42
CA GLU A 718 -35.19 -20.45 39.36
C GLU A 718 -36.17 -20.92 38.29
N SER A 719 -35.69 -21.60 37.24
CA SER A 719 -36.53 -22.19 36.20
C SER A 719 -37.47 -23.20 36.91
N GLN A 720 -38.77 -22.82 37.00
CA GLN A 720 -39.78 -23.83 37.29
C GLN A 720 -39.65 -24.91 36.20
N LYS A 721 -39.36 -26.16 36.62
CA LYS A 721 -39.46 -27.33 35.75
C LYS A 721 -40.83 -27.30 35.10
N VAL A 722 -40.88 -27.08 33.82
CA VAL A 722 -42.08 -27.38 33.01
C VAL A 722 -42.23 -28.89 33.11
N GLU A 723 -43.09 -29.36 34.00
CA GLU A 723 -43.56 -30.75 34.01
C GLU A 723 -44.21 -30.97 32.63
N ASN A 724 -43.60 -31.80 31.84
CA ASN A 724 -44.21 -32.38 30.65
C ASN A 724 -45.51 -33.07 31.07
N VAL A 725 -46.63 -32.43 30.86
CA VAL A 725 -47.93 -33.11 30.82
C VAL A 725 -47.96 -33.80 29.46
N SER A 726 -47.57 -35.05 29.47
CA SER A 726 -47.92 -36.02 28.43
C SER A 726 -49.40 -36.27 28.47
N GLU A 727 -50.16 -35.88 27.44
CA GLU A 727 -51.29 -36.62 26.90
C GLU A 727 -51.32 -36.45 25.36
#